data_dc206d85162471410746531325019309
#
_entry.id   dc206d85162471410746531325019309
#
_cell.length_a   1.000
_cell.length_b   1.000
_cell.length_c   1.000
_cell.angle_alpha   90.00
_cell.angle_beta   90.00
_cell.angle_gamma   90.00
#
_symmetry.space_group_name_H-M   'P 1'
#
loop_
_entity.id
_entity.type
_entity.pdbx_description
1 polymer ?
#
loop_
_entity_poly.entity_id
_entity_poly.type
_entity_poly.pdbx_seq_one_letter_code
_entity_poly.pdbx_strand_id
1 'polypeptide(L)'
;MTSALPYANGQIHIGHVAGAYLPGDIRARFERMAGSDVVWVCGSDEHGAAITLRAKKAKVTPREIVDRYHEEMQQAFEGLDISFDHYSRTSSERHHDVAQNFFLTLLEKGSFEVKTEAQFYDPKAKQFLADRYITGTCPKCQDDGAYGDQCEKCGSALSPTELIDPKSTLSGEKPELKDTTLWYLPMGRHERWLKEYIEKGIFEGQPHHDASAWKAHVSGQCRSWIDSGLQSRAMTRDLDWGVPVPVEGAEGKVLYVWLDAPIGYITSTMEWAEQNDARWQDWWKTDETELIHFIGKDNIVFHCLIFPILLREHGGYILPTNVPANAFMNLEGDKISTSRNWAVWVNEFLQEFPGKSDELRYVLASIMPEQKDSEFTWADYRERVNNELADVLGNFVNRVLVLTRKYYDGNVPAINAADLNNTDHAVLETLSAAPSQIADLIRRNRFRDALQAAMGIARLGNKYMTEQEPWKAYKANPTRAAVILNTCIQVAANCAVLLEPFLPKSAAKLQSAFGIENPTWADAAPDMIQVGSILSELPILFEKVEAEVVDAQVSKLESARAAANFARPEFKPQKDTMTFEDFQKLDLRVGEVIACERVPKADRLLNLTIRSGLDERTVLSGIAEHFAPEDVVGRRVTLLANLAPRKIRGIESQGMILMAETADGSLRFVTPEEGAEAGDVIS
;
A
#
# COMPACT_ATOMS: atom_id res chain seq x y z
N MET A 1 15.96 -2.63 12.29
CA MET A 1 14.57 -2.44 11.79
C MET A 1 14.56 -2.49 10.28
N THR A 2 13.45 -2.97 9.66
CA THR A 2 13.28 -2.93 8.20
C THR A 2 11.86 -2.48 7.84
N SER A 3 11.66 -1.99 6.62
CA SER A 3 10.33 -1.82 6.02
C SER A 3 10.22 -2.63 4.73
N ALA A 4 9.01 -3.14 4.42
CA ALA A 4 8.78 -3.91 3.21
C ALA A 4 9.32 -3.18 1.98
N LEU A 5 10.10 -3.89 1.15
CA LEU A 5 10.64 -3.31 -0.07
C LEU A 5 9.50 -2.98 -1.04
N PRO A 6 9.35 -1.73 -1.48
CA PRO A 6 8.36 -1.38 -2.49
C PRO A 6 8.76 -1.97 -3.84
N TYR A 7 7.77 -2.47 -4.57
CA TYR A 7 7.98 -3.09 -5.86
C TYR A 7 8.20 -2.04 -6.96
N ALA A 8 9.37 -2.07 -7.62
CA ALA A 8 9.82 -1.03 -8.53
C ALA A 8 9.10 -1.05 -9.90
N ASN A 9 7.78 -1.11 -9.89
CA ASN A 9 6.91 -1.06 -11.06
C ASN A 9 5.95 0.14 -11.07
N GLY A 10 6.07 1.04 -10.12
CA GLY A 10 5.19 2.22 -9.96
C GLY A 10 5.70 3.19 -8.91
N GLN A 11 5.03 4.34 -8.83
CA GLN A 11 5.33 5.38 -7.85
C GLN A 11 4.81 5.00 -6.44
N ILE A 12 5.33 5.68 -5.43
CA ILE A 12 4.82 5.59 -4.05
C ILE A 12 3.57 6.46 -3.90
N HIS A 13 2.52 5.90 -3.30
CA HIS A 13 1.32 6.63 -2.91
C HIS A 13 1.11 6.62 -1.39
N ILE A 14 0.21 7.47 -0.90
CA ILE A 14 -0.05 7.63 0.54
C ILE A 14 -0.38 6.32 1.27
N GLY A 15 -1.01 5.36 0.62
CA GLY A 15 -1.30 4.05 1.20
C GLY A 15 -0.04 3.23 1.50
N HIS A 16 1.00 3.31 0.65
CA HIS A 16 2.31 2.70 0.94
C HIS A 16 2.96 3.37 2.14
N VAL A 17 2.93 4.72 2.18
CA VAL A 17 3.53 5.50 3.28
C VAL A 17 2.90 5.14 4.61
N ALA A 18 1.57 5.18 4.72
CA ALA A 18 0.84 4.85 5.95
C ALA A 18 0.92 3.35 6.30
N GLY A 19 1.13 2.49 5.29
CA GLY A 19 1.20 1.04 5.47
C GLY A 19 2.49 0.56 6.12
N ALA A 20 3.64 1.02 5.64
CA ALA A 20 4.93 0.43 6.03
C ALA A 20 6.02 1.45 6.38
N TYR A 21 6.03 2.65 5.78
CA TYR A 21 7.19 3.54 5.88
C TYR A 21 7.05 4.56 6.99
N LEU A 22 5.93 5.25 7.10
CA LEU A 22 5.69 6.22 8.18
C LEU A 22 5.70 5.58 9.59
N PRO A 23 5.06 4.40 9.83
CA PRO A 23 5.17 3.75 11.14
C PRO A 23 6.60 3.33 11.48
N GLY A 24 7.39 2.88 10.49
CA GLY A 24 8.81 2.57 10.67
C GLY A 24 9.63 3.81 11.01
N ASP A 25 9.38 4.93 10.33
CA ASP A 25 10.07 6.20 10.57
C ASP A 25 9.79 6.77 11.96
N ILE A 26 8.52 6.79 12.36
CA ILE A 26 8.13 7.24 13.70
C ILE A 26 8.85 6.40 14.78
N ARG A 27 8.88 5.09 14.61
CA ARG A 27 9.56 4.19 15.55
C ARG A 27 11.08 4.40 15.55
N ALA A 28 11.72 4.51 14.39
CA ALA A 28 13.16 4.69 14.27
C ALA A 28 13.62 6.01 14.89
N ARG A 29 12.93 7.13 14.58
CA ARG A 29 13.22 8.44 15.17
C ARG A 29 13.08 8.41 16.69
N PHE A 30 11.98 7.85 17.17
CA PHE A 30 11.74 7.74 18.61
C PHE A 30 12.85 6.92 19.31
N GLU A 31 13.21 5.73 18.78
CA GLU A 31 14.22 4.89 19.44
C GLU A 31 15.61 5.53 19.41
N ARG A 32 15.98 6.24 18.33
CA ARG A 32 17.22 7.04 18.27
C ARG A 32 17.20 8.14 19.35
N MET A 33 16.10 8.88 19.48
CA MET A 33 15.94 9.88 20.54
C MET A 33 15.96 9.26 21.94
N ALA A 34 15.48 8.04 22.09
CA ALA A 34 15.50 7.30 23.36
C ALA A 34 16.87 6.69 23.70
N GLY A 35 17.89 6.86 22.81
CA GLY A 35 19.25 6.40 23.02
C GLY A 35 19.49 4.94 22.62
N SER A 36 18.59 4.32 21.88
CA SER A 36 18.81 2.99 21.30
C SER A 36 19.71 3.10 20.04
N ASP A 37 20.60 2.13 19.86
CA ASP A 37 21.29 1.95 18.58
C ASP A 37 20.28 1.38 17.56
N VAL A 38 20.02 2.12 16.50
CA VAL A 38 19.04 1.77 15.47
C VAL A 38 19.66 1.80 14.09
N VAL A 39 19.56 0.68 13.38
CA VAL A 39 19.74 0.64 11.92
C VAL A 39 18.41 0.29 11.29
N TRP A 40 17.90 1.19 10.47
CA TRP A 40 16.65 1.02 9.76
C TRP A 40 16.86 1.07 8.26
N VAL A 41 16.71 -0.09 7.61
CA VAL A 41 16.99 -0.26 6.20
C VAL A 41 15.75 -0.57 5.39
N CYS A 42 15.79 -0.18 4.12
CA CYS A 42 14.84 -0.52 3.08
C CYS A 42 15.56 -0.67 1.74
N GLY A 43 14.82 -0.76 0.67
CA GLY A 43 15.31 -0.81 -0.70
C GLY A 43 14.16 -1.03 -1.65
N SER A 44 14.40 -1.04 -2.95
CA SER A 44 13.41 -1.41 -3.96
C SER A 44 13.47 -2.89 -4.30
N ASP A 45 12.31 -3.55 -4.37
CA ASP A 45 12.16 -4.88 -4.96
C ASP A 45 12.06 -4.73 -6.48
N GLU A 46 13.08 -5.24 -7.20
CA GLU A 46 13.30 -4.94 -8.61
C GLU A 46 13.19 -6.16 -9.53
N HIS A 47 12.78 -7.31 -9.02
CA HIS A 47 12.70 -8.55 -9.78
C HIS A 47 11.25 -9.04 -9.96
N GLY A 48 11.05 -9.96 -10.90
CA GLY A 48 9.77 -10.63 -11.14
C GLY A 48 9.01 -10.21 -12.39
N ALA A 49 7.96 -11.00 -12.69
CA ALA A 49 7.22 -10.93 -13.95
C ALA A 49 6.51 -9.59 -14.22
N ALA A 50 6.04 -8.88 -13.18
CA ALA A 50 5.31 -7.64 -13.39
C ALA A 50 6.21 -6.50 -13.93
N ILE A 51 7.50 -6.49 -13.56
CA ILE A 51 8.47 -5.53 -14.09
C ILE A 51 8.74 -5.78 -15.57
N THR A 52 8.98 -7.03 -15.94
CA THR A 52 9.21 -7.40 -17.34
C THR A 52 7.99 -7.17 -18.23
N LEU A 53 6.78 -7.42 -17.73
CA LEU A 53 5.54 -7.09 -18.41
C LEU A 53 5.39 -5.58 -18.61
N ARG A 54 5.71 -4.78 -17.59
CA ARG A 54 5.68 -3.32 -17.69
C ARG A 54 6.72 -2.79 -18.68
N ALA A 55 7.93 -3.35 -18.67
CA ALA A 55 9.00 -3.01 -19.58
C ALA A 55 8.60 -3.32 -21.06
N LYS A 56 8.05 -4.50 -21.31
CA LYS A 56 7.51 -4.88 -22.63
C LYS A 56 6.41 -3.91 -23.10
N LYS A 57 5.46 -3.55 -22.22
CA LYS A 57 4.39 -2.60 -22.51
C LYS A 57 4.93 -1.20 -22.80
N ALA A 58 5.93 -0.75 -22.05
CA ALA A 58 6.59 0.54 -22.26
C ALA A 58 7.62 0.54 -23.39
N LYS A 59 7.97 -0.64 -23.96
CA LYS A 59 9.01 -0.84 -25.00
C LYS A 59 10.40 -0.38 -24.55
N VAL A 60 10.73 -0.65 -23.29
CA VAL A 60 12.04 -0.39 -22.68
C VAL A 60 12.56 -1.66 -22.02
N THR A 61 13.78 -1.64 -21.51
CA THR A 61 14.36 -2.75 -20.76
C THR A 61 13.81 -2.80 -19.31
N PRO A 62 13.81 -3.98 -18.64
CA PRO A 62 13.51 -4.06 -17.21
C PRO A 62 14.42 -3.15 -16.37
N ARG A 63 15.71 -3.02 -16.72
CA ARG A 63 16.68 -2.15 -16.05
C ARG A 63 16.23 -0.68 -16.08
N GLU A 64 15.81 -0.16 -17.23
CA GLU A 64 15.32 1.22 -17.33
C GLU A 64 14.06 1.47 -16.49
N ILE A 65 13.17 0.46 -16.35
CA ILE A 65 12.00 0.56 -15.48
C ILE A 65 12.41 0.68 -14.01
N VAL A 66 13.27 -0.24 -13.54
CA VAL A 66 13.63 -0.27 -12.12
C VAL A 66 14.52 0.91 -11.73
N ASP A 67 15.43 1.34 -12.60
CA ASP A 67 16.29 2.51 -12.35
C ASP A 67 15.42 3.76 -12.14
N ARG A 68 14.44 3.97 -13.02
CA ARG A 68 13.50 5.08 -12.91
C ARG A 68 12.70 5.03 -11.61
N TYR A 69 12.06 3.90 -11.29
CA TYR A 69 11.19 3.84 -10.11
C TYR A 69 11.97 3.79 -8.81
N HIS A 70 13.17 3.22 -8.79
CA HIS A 70 14.07 3.30 -7.64
C HIS A 70 14.35 4.77 -7.27
N GLU A 71 14.74 5.58 -8.26
CA GLU A 71 14.99 7.01 -8.06
C GLU A 71 13.73 7.78 -7.64
N GLU A 72 12.59 7.56 -8.31
CA GLU A 72 11.31 8.20 -7.97
C GLU A 72 10.86 7.84 -6.53
N MET A 73 11.10 6.61 -6.07
CA MET A 73 10.78 6.15 -4.71
C MET A 73 11.70 6.79 -3.69
N GLN A 74 13.01 6.84 -3.96
CA GLN A 74 13.97 7.48 -3.08
C GLN A 74 13.62 8.96 -2.88
N GLN A 75 13.33 9.69 -3.97
CA GLN A 75 12.91 11.09 -3.92
C GLN A 75 11.61 11.26 -3.10
N ALA A 76 10.65 10.34 -3.21
CA ALA A 76 9.41 10.38 -2.43
C ALA A 76 9.68 10.22 -0.93
N PHE A 77 10.57 9.29 -0.55
CA PHE A 77 10.95 9.08 0.85
C PHE A 77 11.73 10.25 1.42
N GLU A 78 12.75 10.75 0.70
CA GLU A 78 13.51 11.92 1.10
C GLU A 78 12.62 13.16 1.25
N GLY A 79 11.69 13.39 0.33
CA GLY A 79 10.76 14.52 0.36
C GLY A 79 9.80 14.47 1.55
N LEU A 80 9.44 13.28 2.02
CA LEU A 80 8.63 13.06 3.22
C LEU A 80 9.47 12.94 4.51
N ASP A 81 10.79 13.16 4.45
CA ASP A 81 11.70 12.99 5.59
C ASP A 81 11.65 11.59 6.22
N ILE A 82 11.49 10.56 5.40
CA ILE A 82 11.62 9.17 5.84
C ILE A 82 13.11 8.87 6.04
N SER A 83 13.51 8.55 7.26
CA SER A 83 14.88 8.57 7.73
C SER A 83 15.60 7.20 7.68
N PHE A 84 15.50 6.47 6.54
CA PHE A 84 16.28 5.25 6.36
C PHE A 84 17.79 5.52 6.55
N ASP A 85 18.48 4.62 7.24
CA ASP A 85 19.95 4.66 7.32
C ASP A 85 20.56 4.21 6.00
N HIS A 86 19.88 3.33 5.27
CA HIS A 86 20.28 2.93 3.93
C HIS A 86 19.06 2.50 3.10
N TYR A 87 19.04 2.92 1.82
CA TYR A 87 18.02 2.54 0.84
C TYR A 87 18.69 1.82 -0.34
N SER A 88 18.61 0.49 -0.35
CA SER A 88 19.28 -0.39 -1.31
C SER A 88 18.36 -0.78 -2.49
N ARG A 89 18.81 -1.73 -3.31
CA ARG A 89 18.05 -2.29 -4.44
C ARG A 89 18.41 -3.74 -4.71
N THR A 90 17.42 -4.57 -5.05
CA THR A 90 17.65 -6.00 -5.27
C THR A 90 18.35 -6.31 -6.60
N SER A 91 18.38 -5.40 -7.56
CA SER A 91 19.10 -5.59 -8.83
C SER A 91 20.56 -5.16 -8.80
N SER A 92 21.14 -4.86 -7.61
CA SER A 92 22.56 -4.58 -7.48
C SER A 92 23.39 -5.86 -7.60
N GLU A 93 24.62 -5.75 -8.13
CA GLU A 93 25.56 -6.88 -8.19
C GLU A 93 25.83 -7.46 -6.79
N ARG A 94 25.99 -6.56 -5.79
CA ARG A 94 26.18 -6.96 -4.40
C ARG A 94 25.04 -7.85 -3.89
N HIS A 95 23.81 -7.45 -4.18
CA HIS A 95 22.65 -8.26 -3.77
C HIS A 95 22.62 -9.61 -4.48
N HIS A 96 22.92 -9.66 -5.79
CA HIS A 96 22.99 -10.93 -6.51
C HIS A 96 23.98 -11.89 -5.85
N ASP A 97 25.18 -11.43 -5.52
CA ASP A 97 26.19 -12.26 -4.84
C ASP A 97 25.70 -12.79 -3.48
N VAL A 98 25.09 -11.91 -2.68
CA VAL A 98 24.56 -12.28 -1.34
C VAL A 98 23.42 -13.28 -1.46
N ALA A 99 22.47 -13.04 -2.37
CA ALA A 99 21.31 -13.93 -2.56
C ALA A 99 21.72 -15.31 -3.12
N GLN A 100 22.68 -15.34 -4.06
CA GLN A 100 23.23 -16.59 -4.59
C GLN A 100 23.95 -17.40 -3.51
N ASN A 101 24.79 -16.77 -2.70
CA ASN A 101 25.47 -17.42 -1.59
C ASN A 101 24.50 -17.94 -0.52
N PHE A 102 23.44 -17.19 -0.25
CA PHE A 102 22.38 -17.60 0.66
C PHE A 102 21.64 -18.83 0.13
N PHE A 103 21.28 -18.84 -1.15
CA PHE A 103 20.67 -20.00 -1.82
C PHE A 103 21.59 -21.23 -1.79
N LEU A 104 22.88 -21.08 -2.11
CA LEU A 104 23.83 -22.18 -2.08
C LEU A 104 23.96 -22.79 -0.68
N THR A 105 24.01 -21.97 0.36
CA THR A 105 24.03 -22.44 1.75
C THR A 105 22.79 -23.27 2.10
N LEU A 106 21.60 -22.83 1.68
CA LEU A 106 20.37 -23.59 1.86
C LEU A 106 20.39 -24.91 1.07
N LEU A 107 20.94 -24.90 -0.14
CA LEU A 107 21.06 -26.09 -0.98
C LEU A 107 22.01 -27.12 -0.36
N GLU A 108 23.18 -26.68 0.10
CA GLU A 108 24.17 -27.55 0.79
C GLU A 108 23.60 -28.18 2.05
N LYS A 109 22.74 -27.50 2.76
CA LYS A 109 22.04 -27.99 3.97
C LYS A 109 20.85 -28.91 3.65
N GLY A 110 20.52 -29.10 2.39
CA GLY A 110 19.40 -29.95 1.96
C GLY A 110 18.02 -29.36 2.31
N SER A 111 17.93 -28.03 2.40
CA SER A 111 16.67 -27.34 2.70
C SER A 111 15.66 -27.37 1.55
N PHE A 112 16.10 -27.73 0.33
CA PHE A 112 15.24 -27.79 -0.85
C PHE A 112 14.92 -29.19 -1.30
N GLU A 113 13.73 -29.39 -1.84
CA GLU A 113 13.34 -30.56 -2.63
C GLU A 113 13.39 -30.16 -4.13
N VAL A 114 14.12 -30.94 -4.93
CA VAL A 114 14.17 -30.71 -6.38
C VAL A 114 13.06 -31.52 -7.05
N LYS A 115 12.20 -30.86 -7.82
CA LYS A 115 11.08 -31.51 -8.51
C LYS A 115 11.06 -31.11 -9.97
N THR A 116 10.83 -32.09 -10.85
CA THR A 116 10.52 -31.82 -12.26
C THR A 116 9.01 -31.93 -12.43
N GLU A 117 8.40 -30.86 -12.90
CA GLU A 117 6.96 -30.74 -13.05
C GLU A 117 6.62 -30.11 -14.40
N ALA A 118 5.44 -30.46 -14.93
CA ALA A 118 4.90 -29.81 -16.11
C ALA A 118 4.39 -28.40 -15.74
N GLN A 119 4.95 -27.39 -16.39
CA GLN A 119 4.54 -25.99 -16.26
C GLN A 119 4.08 -25.46 -17.60
N PHE A 120 3.25 -24.41 -17.59
CA PHE A 120 2.78 -23.80 -18.82
C PHE A 120 3.91 -23.07 -19.55
N TYR A 121 4.01 -23.32 -20.84
CA TYR A 121 4.98 -22.75 -21.77
C TYR A 121 4.26 -22.11 -22.95
N ASP A 122 4.69 -20.92 -23.33
CA ASP A 122 4.20 -20.23 -24.51
C ASP A 122 5.15 -20.51 -25.70
N PRO A 123 4.76 -21.34 -26.68
CA PRO A 123 5.62 -21.68 -27.80
C PRO A 123 5.90 -20.49 -28.73
N LYS A 124 5.00 -19.49 -28.78
CA LYS A 124 5.15 -18.28 -29.58
C LYS A 124 6.11 -17.28 -28.94
N ALA A 125 5.98 -17.06 -27.64
CA ALA A 125 6.91 -16.24 -26.87
C ALA A 125 8.20 -16.99 -26.50
N LYS A 126 8.24 -18.32 -26.66
CA LYS A 126 9.35 -19.22 -26.29
C LYS A 126 9.75 -19.10 -24.82
N GLN A 127 8.78 -18.96 -23.94
CA GLN A 127 9.01 -18.70 -22.52
C GLN A 127 8.00 -19.48 -21.65
N PHE A 128 8.44 -19.93 -20.48
CA PHE A 128 7.55 -20.44 -19.44
C PHE A 128 6.67 -19.33 -18.89
N LEU A 129 5.45 -19.69 -18.50
CA LEU A 129 4.44 -18.76 -18.02
C LEU A 129 4.30 -18.87 -16.49
N ALA A 130 5.21 -18.22 -15.78
CA ALA A 130 5.16 -18.12 -14.33
C ALA A 130 4.27 -16.95 -13.90
N ASP A 131 3.58 -17.11 -12.77
CA ASP A 131 2.92 -16.04 -12.04
C ASP A 131 1.99 -15.18 -12.94
N ARG A 132 2.34 -13.94 -13.21
CA ARG A 132 1.53 -12.98 -13.99
C ARG A 132 1.66 -13.09 -15.52
N TYR A 133 2.48 -14.01 -16.00
CA TYR A 133 2.54 -14.33 -17.43
C TYR A 133 1.37 -15.19 -17.92
N ILE A 134 0.57 -15.72 -16.98
CA ILE A 134 -0.61 -16.52 -17.29
C ILE A 134 -1.84 -16.00 -16.55
N THR A 135 -2.96 -15.98 -17.25
CA THR A 135 -4.27 -15.68 -16.69
C THR A 135 -5.24 -16.79 -17.03
N GLY A 136 -6.31 -16.86 -16.25
CA GLY A 136 -7.40 -17.82 -16.48
C GLY A 136 -8.50 -17.62 -15.47
N THR A 137 -9.51 -18.52 -15.50
CA THR A 137 -10.61 -18.49 -14.55
C THR A 137 -10.18 -19.09 -13.22
N CYS A 138 -10.43 -18.36 -12.13
CA CYS A 138 -10.13 -18.81 -10.76
C CYS A 138 -10.99 -20.04 -10.39
N PRO A 139 -10.40 -21.16 -9.95
CA PRO A 139 -11.17 -22.34 -9.58
C PRO A 139 -12.05 -22.13 -8.33
N LYS A 140 -11.75 -21.12 -7.49
CA LYS A 140 -12.47 -20.86 -6.24
C LYS A 140 -13.62 -19.88 -6.37
N CYS A 141 -13.42 -18.74 -7.06
CA CYS A 141 -14.46 -17.71 -7.18
C CYS A 141 -14.97 -17.49 -8.61
N GLN A 142 -14.50 -18.28 -9.57
CA GLN A 142 -14.88 -18.25 -11.00
C GLN A 142 -14.64 -16.89 -11.68
N ASP A 143 -13.71 -16.10 -11.18
CA ASP A 143 -13.29 -14.86 -11.82
C ASP A 143 -12.34 -15.13 -13.00
N ASP A 144 -12.60 -14.57 -14.16
CA ASP A 144 -11.86 -14.84 -15.40
C ASP A 144 -10.51 -14.08 -15.48
N GLY A 145 -10.22 -13.22 -14.50
CA GLY A 145 -9.01 -12.40 -14.44
C GLY A 145 -7.95 -12.89 -13.44
N ALA A 146 -8.03 -14.15 -12.99
CA ALA A 146 -7.06 -14.67 -12.03
C ALA A 146 -5.68 -14.88 -12.67
N TYR A 147 -4.62 -14.51 -11.95
CA TYR A 147 -3.24 -14.79 -12.32
C TYR A 147 -2.77 -16.14 -11.77
N GLY A 148 -1.65 -16.63 -12.30
CA GLY A 148 -1.11 -17.92 -11.94
C GLY A 148 -0.57 -18.03 -10.51
N ASP A 149 -0.32 -16.92 -9.83
CA ASP A 149 0.15 -16.85 -8.45
C ASP A 149 -0.98 -16.51 -7.45
N GLN A 150 -1.96 -15.71 -7.88
CA GLN A 150 -3.04 -15.24 -7.01
C GLN A 150 -4.25 -14.76 -7.79
N CYS A 151 -5.44 -14.98 -7.23
CA CYS A 151 -6.65 -14.30 -7.69
C CYS A 151 -6.82 -12.95 -6.99
N GLU A 152 -6.78 -11.86 -7.74
CA GLU A 152 -6.91 -10.50 -7.17
C GLU A 152 -8.30 -10.22 -6.58
N LYS A 153 -9.33 -10.94 -7.03
CA LYS A 153 -10.69 -10.75 -6.55
C LYS A 153 -10.94 -11.42 -5.19
N CYS A 154 -10.59 -12.68 -5.02
CA CYS A 154 -10.83 -13.41 -3.77
C CYS A 154 -9.58 -13.55 -2.89
N GLY A 155 -8.41 -13.10 -3.34
CA GLY A 155 -7.14 -13.15 -2.58
C GLY A 155 -6.56 -14.55 -2.42
N SER A 156 -7.10 -15.57 -3.10
CA SER A 156 -6.60 -16.95 -3.00
C SER A 156 -5.28 -17.11 -3.72
N ALA A 157 -4.30 -17.71 -3.05
CA ALA A 157 -3.09 -18.18 -3.71
C ALA A 157 -3.44 -19.31 -4.69
N LEU A 158 -2.81 -19.31 -5.85
CA LEU A 158 -3.03 -20.25 -6.94
C LEU A 158 -1.68 -20.78 -7.44
N SER A 159 -1.73 -21.93 -8.11
CA SER A 159 -0.67 -22.39 -9.02
C SER A 159 -1.14 -22.13 -10.46
N PRO A 160 -0.23 -21.81 -11.41
CA PRO A 160 -0.59 -21.66 -12.81
C PRO A 160 -1.44 -22.81 -13.36
N THR A 161 -1.14 -24.05 -12.96
CA THR A 161 -1.82 -25.26 -13.42
C THR A 161 -3.22 -25.48 -12.84
N GLU A 162 -3.61 -24.70 -11.83
CA GLU A 162 -4.96 -24.73 -11.24
C GLU A 162 -5.95 -23.83 -12.00
N LEU A 163 -5.46 -22.91 -12.84
CA LEU A 163 -6.32 -22.02 -13.61
C LEU A 163 -7.16 -22.79 -14.63
N ILE A 164 -8.42 -22.42 -14.71
CA ILE A 164 -9.35 -22.92 -15.74
C ILE A 164 -9.18 -22.06 -17.00
N ASP A 165 -9.12 -22.71 -18.17
CA ASP A 165 -8.91 -22.06 -19.49
C ASP A 165 -7.73 -21.06 -19.50
N PRO A 166 -6.51 -21.52 -19.15
CA PRO A 166 -5.36 -20.65 -19.04
C PRO A 166 -4.96 -20.06 -20.39
N LYS A 167 -4.53 -18.77 -20.36
CA LYS A 167 -4.03 -18.01 -21.53
C LYS A 167 -2.74 -17.30 -21.19
N SER A 168 -1.81 -17.29 -22.15
CA SER A 168 -0.60 -16.48 -22.05
C SER A 168 -0.93 -14.99 -22.11
N THR A 169 -0.41 -14.21 -21.17
CA THR A 169 -0.50 -12.73 -21.21
C THR A 169 0.49 -12.14 -22.22
N LEU A 170 1.43 -12.94 -22.73
CA LEU A 170 2.44 -12.52 -23.71
C LEU A 170 1.95 -12.60 -25.15
N SER A 171 1.27 -13.70 -25.49
CA SER A 171 0.82 -13.95 -26.88
C SER A 171 -0.71 -13.98 -27.03
N GLY A 172 -1.46 -14.10 -25.93
CA GLY A 172 -2.91 -14.35 -25.93
C GLY A 172 -3.29 -15.79 -26.27
N GLU A 173 -2.32 -16.64 -26.62
CA GLU A 173 -2.56 -18.02 -27.06
C GLU A 173 -2.72 -18.97 -25.87
N LYS A 174 -3.32 -20.14 -26.14
CA LYS A 174 -3.40 -21.20 -25.15
C LYS A 174 -1.99 -21.82 -24.96
N PRO A 175 -1.48 -21.89 -23.72
CA PRO A 175 -0.15 -22.42 -23.46
C PRO A 175 -0.12 -23.95 -23.55
N GLU A 176 1.10 -24.48 -23.72
CA GLU A 176 1.40 -25.92 -23.69
C GLU A 176 2.06 -26.29 -22.35
N LEU A 177 1.93 -27.53 -21.92
CA LEU A 177 2.67 -28.06 -20.76
C LEU A 177 4.05 -28.53 -21.22
N LYS A 178 5.09 -28.09 -20.48
CA LYS A 178 6.48 -28.50 -20.70
C LYS A 178 7.15 -28.75 -19.35
N ASP A 179 7.95 -29.79 -19.24
CA ASP A 179 8.65 -30.11 -18.02
C ASP A 179 9.75 -29.08 -17.70
N THR A 180 9.80 -28.68 -16.44
CA THR A 180 10.88 -27.86 -15.88
C THR A 180 11.23 -28.33 -14.49
N THR A 181 12.50 -28.17 -14.10
CA THR A 181 13.00 -28.54 -12.78
C THR A 181 13.13 -27.32 -11.90
N LEU A 182 12.48 -27.36 -10.72
CA LEU A 182 12.47 -26.26 -9.76
C LEU A 182 12.88 -26.74 -8.36
N TRP A 183 13.38 -25.82 -7.53
CA TRP A 183 13.78 -26.04 -6.13
C TRP A 183 12.65 -25.59 -5.21
N TYR A 184 12.13 -26.49 -4.40
CA TYR A 184 10.99 -26.27 -3.51
C TYR A 184 11.42 -26.24 -2.05
N LEU A 185 10.97 -25.22 -1.32
CA LEU A 185 11.07 -25.16 0.14
C LEU A 185 9.89 -25.96 0.74
N PRO A 186 10.15 -27.07 1.45
CA PRO A 186 9.11 -27.93 2.04
C PRO A 186 8.58 -27.32 3.34
N MET A 187 7.73 -26.30 3.25
CA MET A 187 7.28 -25.49 4.38
C MET A 187 6.54 -26.30 5.47
N GLY A 188 5.87 -27.42 5.10
CA GLY A 188 5.17 -28.29 6.04
C GLY A 188 6.06 -28.88 7.14
N ARG A 189 7.37 -29.01 6.90
CA ARG A 189 8.33 -29.47 7.94
C ARG A 189 8.48 -28.48 9.10
N HIS A 190 8.03 -27.24 8.92
CA HIS A 190 8.24 -26.12 9.84
C HIS A 190 7.00 -25.76 10.66
N GLU A 191 5.81 -26.33 10.39
CA GLU A 191 4.54 -25.99 11.03
C GLU A 191 4.59 -26.01 12.54
N ARG A 192 5.22 -27.04 13.14
CA ARG A 192 5.25 -27.21 14.58
C ARG A 192 5.96 -26.06 15.29
N TRP A 193 7.18 -25.74 14.88
CA TRP A 193 7.95 -24.69 15.52
C TRP A 193 7.42 -23.30 15.19
N LEU A 194 6.91 -23.08 13.96
CA LEU A 194 6.23 -21.83 13.58
C LEU A 194 5.00 -21.56 14.46
N LYS A 195 4.21 -22.60 14.77
CA LYS A 195 3.06 -22.46 15.67
C LYS A 195 3.49 -22.07 17.07
N GLU A 196 4.54 -22.67 17.62
CA GLU A 196 5.09 -22.29 18.92
C GLU A 196 5.67 -20.86 18.90
N TYR A 197 6.36 -20.50 17.84
CA TYR A 197 6.93 -19.17 17.64
C TYR A 197 5.84 -18.09 17.56
N ILE A 198 4.82 -18.27 16.72
CA ILE A 198 3.74 -17.27 16.51
C ILE A 198 2.79 -17.18 17.72
N GLU A 199 2.41 -18.31 18.32
CA GLU A 199 1.37 -18.33 19.36
C GLU A 199 1.91 -18.11 20.76
N LYS A 200 3.14 -18.53 21.03
CA LYS A 200 3.73 -18.55 22.36
C LYS A 200 4.98 -17.68 22.50
N GLY A 201 5.53 -17.18 21.39
CA GLY A 201 6.82 -16.47 21.39
C GLY A 201 8.00 -17.37 21.78
N ILE A 202 7.91 -18.68 21.50
CA ILE A 202 8.94 -19.66 21.84
C ILE A 202 9.67 -20.08 20.57
N PHE A 203 11.00 -20.00 20.59
CA PHE A 203 11.87 -20.51 19.54
C PHE A 203 12.90 -21.47 20.14
N GLU A 204 13.02 -22.68 19.55
CA GLU A 204 13.93 -23.74 20.02
C GLU A 204 13.81 -24.06 21.54
N GLY A 205 12.59 -23.98 22.05
CA GLY A 205 12.28 -24.27 23.46
C GLY A 205 12.61 -23.14 24.44
N GLN A 206 13.07 -21.99 23.96
CA GLN A 206 13.38 -20.80 24.75
C GLN A 206 12.41 -19.66 24.46
N PRO A 207 12.11 -18.79 25.45
CA PRO A 207 11.39 -17.53 25.21
C PRO A 207 12.18 -16.68 24.21
N HIS A 208 11.50 -16.20 23.16
CA HIS A 208 12.11 -15.38 22.11
C HIS A 208 11.51 -13.97 22.07
N HIS A 209 10.17 -13.86 22.12
CA HIS A 209 9.47 -12.57 22.06
C HIS A 209 8.13 -12.66 22.79
N ASP A 210 7.53 -11.50 23.08
CA ASP A 210 6.16 -11.43 23.62
C ASP A 210 5.14 -11.62 22.48
N ALA A 211 4.55 -12.80 22.35
CA ALA A 211 3.54 -13.09 21.35
C ALA A 211 2.29 -12.20 21.47
N SER A 212 2.01 -11.64 22.66
CA SER A 212 0.87 -10.71 22.84
C SER A 212 1.11 -9.32 22.25
N ALA A 213 2.38 -8.97 21.98
CA ALA A 213 2.75 -7.73 21.31
C ALA A 213 2.47 -7.75 19.79
N TRP A 214 2.26 -8.94 19.21
CA TRP A 214 1.88 -9.07 17.81
C TRP A 214 0.41 -8.71 17.62
N LYS A 215 0.12 -7.97 16.55
CA LYS A 215 -1.28 -7.61 16.24
C LYS A 215 -2.12 -8.85 15.96
N ALA A 216 -3.35 -8.89 16.48
CA ALA A 216 -4.23 -10.06 16.39
C ALA A 216 -4.50 -10.54 14.96
N HIS A 217 -4.59 -9.62 13.98
CA HIS A 217 -4.79 -10.00 12.58
C HIS A 217 -3.54 -10.63 11.96
N VAL A 218 -2.33 -10.27 12.42
CA VAL A 218 -1.07 -10.86 11.97
C VAL A 218 -0.97 -12.31 12.44
N SER A 219 -1.08 -12.52 13.75
CA SER A 219 -1.04 -13.88 14.33
C SER A 219 -2.21 -14.75 13.86
N GLY A 220 -3.38 -14.14 13.62
CA GLY A 220 -4.56 -14.82 13.08
C GLY A 220 -4.36 -15.32 11.65
N GLN A 221 -3.78 -14.50 10.77
CA GLN A 221 -3.47 -14.91 9.39
C GLN A 221 -2.40 -16.01 9.36
N CYS A 222 -1.36 -15.89 10.18
CA CYS A 222 -0.32 -16.93 10.29
C CYS A 222 -0.92 -18.28 10.74
N ARG A 223 -1.77 -18.27 11.77
CA ARG A 223 -2.48 -19.47 12.24
C ARG A 223 -3.34 -20.09 11.16
N SER A 224 -4.11 -19.29 10.45
CA SER A 224 -4.96 -19.76 9.34
C SER A 224 -4.14 -20.51 8.27
N TRP A 225 -2.97 -19.99 7.94
CA TRP A 225 -2.06 -20.65 6.98
C TRP A 225 -1.48 -21.96 7.54
N ILE A 226 -0.99 -21.97 8.77
CA ILE A 226 -0.43 -23.15 9.42
C ILE A 226 -1.49 -24.25 9.57
N ASP A 227 -2.69 -23.89 10.06
CA ASP A 227 -3.78 -24.84 10.29
C ASP A 227 -4.37 -25.41 8.98
N SER A 228 -4.23 -24.71 7.84
CA SER A 228 -4.61 -25.22 6.51
C SER A 228 -3.57 -26.18 5.91
N GLY A 229 -2.40 -26.32 6.53
CA GLY A 229 -1.26 -27.12 6.05
C GLY A 229 -0.38 -26.33 5.07
N LEU A 230 0.88 -26.11 5.45
CA LEU A 230 1.85 -25.37 4.65
C LEU A 230 2.35 -26.22 3.47
N GLN A 231 2.01 -25.81 2.26
CA GLN A 231 2.43 -26.48 1.04
C GLN A 231 3.88 -26.13 0.68
N SER A 232 4.60 -27.07 0.03
CA SER A 232 5.92 -26.79 -0.55
C SER A 232 5.83 -25.67 -1.57
N ARG A 233 6.79 -24.74 -1.55
CA ARG A 233 6.81 -23.58 -2.43
C ARG A 233 8.08 -23.53 -3.27
N ALA A 234 7.93 -23.38 -4.59
CA ALA A 234 9.07 -23.24 -5.48
C ALA A 234 9.82 -21.92 -5.21
N MET A 235 11.11 -22.02 -4.99
CA MET A 235 12.02 -20.90 -4.70
C MET A 235 12.84 -20.47 -5.92
N THR A 236 12.53 -21.04 -7.07
CA THR A 236 13.09 -20.66 -8.37
C THR A 236 11.99 -20.51 -9.41
N ARG A 237 12.24 -19.73 -10.45
CA ARG A 237 11.31 -19.47 -11.55
C ARG A 237 12.04 -19.49 -12.90
N ASP A 238 11.35 -19.92 -13.94
CA ASP A 238 11.81 -19.76 -15.33
C ASP A 238 11.48 -18.35 -15.82
N LEU A 239 12.37 -17.40 -15.58
CA LEU A 239 12.25 -15.99 -15.94
C LEU A 239 13.60 -15.43 -16.39
N ASP A 240 13.57 -14.40 -17.24
CA ASP A 240 14.77 -13.76 -17.79
C ASP A 240 15.32 -12.62 -16.91
N TRP A 241 14.53 -12.16 -15.92
CA TRP A 241 14.87 -11.01 -15.07
C TRP A 241 14.75 -11.37 -13.59
N GLY A 242 15.88 -11.39 -12.89
CA GLY A 242 16.03 -11.77 -11.49
C GLY A 242 17.46 -12.19 -11.17
N VAL A 243 17.70 -12.62 -9.94
CA VAL A 243 18.98 -13.21 -9.52
C VAL A 243 19.13 -14.59 -10.15
N PRO A 244 20.15 -14.84 -11.01
CA PRO A 244 20.34 -16.15 -11.63
C PRO A 244 20.56 -17.26 -10.60
N VAL A 245 19.96 -18.43 -10.81
CA VAL A 245 20.17 -19.60 -9.94
C VAL A 245 21.61 -20.13 -10.15
N PRO A 246 22.46 -20.18 -9.09
CA PRO A 246 23.90 -20.42 -9.24
C PRO A 246 24.27 -21.91 -9.25
N VAL A 247 23.51 -22.75 -9.97
CA VAL A 247 23.78 -24.19 -10.06
C VAL A 247 23.75 -24.69 -11.51
N GLU A 248 24.54 -25.73 -11.80
CA GLU A 248 24.57 -26.38 -13.11
C GLU A 248 23.19 -26.97 -13.47
N GLY A 249 22.74 -26.78 -14.70
CA GLY A 249 21.43 -27.20 -15.20
C GLY A 249 20.26 -26.27 -14.84
N ALA A 250 20.54 -25.08 -14.27
CA ALA A 250 19.55 -24.08 -13.94
C ALA A 250 19.58 -22.88 -14.91
N GLU A 251 20.12 -23.05 -16.12
CA GLU A 251 20.18 -21.98 -17.11
C GLU A 251 18.77 -21.48 -17.47
N GLY A 252 18.60 -20.16 -17.51
CA GLY A 252 17.30 -19.51 -17.75
C GLY A 252 16.37 -19.52 -16.54
N LYS A 253 16.90 -19.77 -15.35
CA LYS A 253 16.16 -19.71 -14.09
C LYS A 253 16.72 -18.64 -13.16
N VAL A 254 15.81 -18.03 -12.41
CA VAL A 254 16.13 -17.03 -11.40
C VAL A 254 15.58 -17.45 -10.03
N LEU A 255 16.13 -16.89 -8.96
CA LEU A 255 15.56 -17.00 -7.63
C LEU A 255 14.17 -16.36 -7.61
N TYR A 256 13.24 -16.99 -6.89
CA TYR A 256 11.93 -16.46 -6.72
C TYR A 256 11.95 -15.24 -5.80
N VAL A 257 11.18 -14.21 -6.13
CA VAL A 257 11.13 -12.94 -5.39
C VAL A 257 10.91 -13.11 -3.88
N TRP A 258 10.23 -14.16 -3.44
CA TRP A 258 10.00 -14.43 -2.02
C TRP A 258 11.20 -15.05 -1.28
N LEU A 259 12.23 -15.47 -2.00
CA LEU A 259 13.54 -15.78 -1.43
C LEU A 259 14.48 -14.59 -1.59
N ASP A 260 14.48 -14.00 -2.74
CA ASP A 260 15.36 -12.90 -3.15
C ASP A 260 15.09 -11.60 -2.35
N ALA A 261 13.88 -11.07 -2.36
CA ALA A 261 13.55 -9.78 -1.75
C ALA A 261 13.91 -9.66 -0.26
N PRO A 262 13.62 -10.63 0.65
CA PRO A 262 13.96 -10.46 2.07
C PRO A 262 15.46 -10.53 2.35
N ILE A 263 16.26 -11.18 1.50
CA ILE A 263 17.72 -11.13 1.59
C ILE A 263 18.20 -9.70 1.33
N GLY A 264 17.43 -8.90 0.60
CA GLY A 264 17.68 -7.46 0.39
C GLY A 264 17.84 -6.67 1.69
N TYR A 265 17.17 -7.04 2.78
CA TYR A 265 17.39 -6.41 4.08
C TYR A 265 18.78 -6.67 4.63
N ILE A 266 19.28 -7.90 4.47
CA ILE A 266 20.62 -8.28 4.90
C ILE A 266 21.64 -7.55 4.04
N THR A 267 21.44 -7.53 2.70
CA THR A 267 22.31 -6.80 1.78
C THR A 267 22.37 -5.32 2.09
N SER A 268 21.21 -4.69 2.31
CA SER A 268 21.14 -3.27 2.68
C SER A 268 21.87 -2.95 3.98
N THR A 269 21.81 -3.87 4.97
CA THR A 269 22.57 -3.72 6.21
C THR A 269 24.06 -3.91 5.98
N MET A 270 24.49 -4.80 5.07
CA MET A 270 25.89 -4.97 4.69
C MET A 270 26.43 -3.71 4.03
N GLU A 271 25.70 -3.14 3.09
CA GLU A 271 26.07 -1.88 2.39
C GLU A 271 26.16 -0.70 3.37
N TRP A 272 25.19 -0.59 4.28
CA TRP A 272 25.24 0.40 5.36
C TRP A 272 26.47 0.23 6.24
N ALA A 273 26.77 -1.01 6.65
CA ALA A 273 27.90 -1.30 7.54
C ALA A 273 29.24 -0.99 6.89
N GLU A 274 29.41 -1.26 5.59
CA GLU A 274 30.60 -0.90 4.81
C GLU A 274 30.80 0.64 4.74
N GLN A 275 29.70 1.40 4.65
CA GLN A 275 29.75 2.88 4.61
C GLN A 275 30.02 3.50 5.98
N ASN A 276 29.73 2.78 7.08
CA ASN A 276 29.85 3.29 8.45
C ASN A 276 30.96 2.62 9.29
N ASP A 277 31.84 1.84 8.63
CA ASP A 277 32.92 1.08 9.31
C ASP A 277 32.39 0.19 10.46
N ALA A 278 31.20 -0.41 10.24
CA ALA A 278 30.48 -1.25 11.20
C ALA A 278 30.48 -2.71 10.78
N ARG A 279 30.10 -3.59 11.69
CA ARG A 279 29.96 -5.03 11.45
C ARG A 279 28.50 -5.37 11.26
N TRP A 280 28.04 -5.70 10.05
CA TRP A 280 26.65 -6.06 9.77
C TRP A 280 26.15 -7.27 10.60
N GLN A 281 27.09 -8.18 10.99
CA GLN A 281 26.75 -9.36 11.82
C GLN A 281 26.20 -8.97 13.19
N ASP A 282 26.61 -7.85 13.75
CA ASP A 282 26.15 -7.39 15.06
C ASP A 282 24.66 -7.02 15.02
N TRP A 283 24.10 -6.79 13.83
CA TRP A 283 22.70 -6.47 13.58
C TRP A 283 21.83 -7.67 13.19
N TRP A 284 22.43 -8.76 12.74
CA TRP A 284 21.69 -9.92 12.21
C TRP A 284 22.03 -11.24 12.91
N LYS A 285 23.07 -11.30 13.73
CA LYS A 285 23.63 -12.56 14.24
C LYS A 285 23.91 -12.55 15.75
N THR A 286 23.39 -11.58 16.48
CA THR A 286 23.53 -11.51 17.94
C THR A 286 22.18 -11.48 18.63
N ASP A 287 22.06 -12.18 19.76
CA ASP A 287 20.82 -12.24 20.56
C ASP A 287 20.52 -10.93 21.29
N GLU A 288 21.44 -9.95 21.27
CA GLU A 288 21.26 -8.62 21.85
C GLU A 288 20.48 -7.67 20.91
N THR A 289 20.28 -8.06 19.66
CA THR A 289 19.59 -7.27 18.63
C THR A 289 18.13 -7.71 18.46
N GLU A 290 17.21 -6.76 18.48
CA GLU A 290 15.82 -6.97 18.12
C GLU A 290 15.60 -6.69 16.63
N LEU A 291 14.96 -7.63 15.91
CA LEU A 291 14.56 -7.46 14.51
C LEU A 291 13.07 -7.16 14.41
N ILE A 292 12.73 -6.00 13.85
CA ILE A 292 11.34 -5.56 13.65
C ILE A 292 11.11 -5.24 12.17
N HIS A 293 10.05 -5.84 11.56
CA HIS A 293 9.67 -5.60 10.17
C HIS A 293 8.37 -4.80 10.08
N PHE A 294 8.40 -3.58 9.53
CA PHE A 294 7.22 -2.78 9.23
C PHE A 294 6.69 -3.09 7.83
N ILE A 295 5.46 -3.59 7.73
CA ILE A 295 4.91 -4.12 6.48
C ILE A 295 3.43 -3.76 6.28
N GLY A 296 2.92 -3.94 5.06
CA GLY A 296 1.49 -4.03 4.79
C GLY A 296 0.97 -5.46 5.05
N LYS A 297 -0.33 -5.59 5.31
CA LYS A 297 -0.98 -6.89 5.61
C LYS A 297 -0.84 -7.96 4.52
N ASP A 298 -0.61 -7.55 3.29
CA ASP A 298 -0.34 -8.41 2.13
C ASP A 298 0.99 -9.17 2.23
N ASN A 299 1.93 -8.66 3.03
CA ASN A 299 3.26 -9.22 3.24
C ASN A 299 3.39 -10.10 4.51
N ILE A 300 2.29 -10.35 5.25
CA ILE A 300 2.33 -11.08 6.53
C ILE A 300 2.92 -12.48 6.37
N VAL A 301 2.40 -13.29 5.45
CA VAL A 301 2.86 -14.68 5.24
C VAL A 301 4.34 -14.73 4.89
N PHE A 302 4.76 -13.77 4.13
CA PHE A 302 6.11 -13.62 3.67
C PHE A 302 7.11 -13.36 4.82
N HIS A 303 6.84 -12.35 5.66
CA HIS A 303 7.73 -11.96 6.75
C HIS A 303 7.55 -12.77 8.03
N CYS A 304 6.37 -13.37 8.25
CA CYS A 304 6.10 -14.10 9.48
C CYS A 304 6.29 -15.62 9.35
N LEU A 305 6.27 -16.19 8.14
CA LEU A 305 6.41 -17.62 7.90
C LEU A 305 7.62 -17.93 7.03
N ILE A 306 7.67 -17.42 5.79
CA ILE A 306 8.68 -17.82 4.81
C ILE A 306 10.06 -17.31 5.21
N PHE A 307 10.21 -16.03 5.48
CA PHE A 307 11.52 -15.46 5.84
C PHE A 307 12.09 -16.07 7.13
N PRO A 308 11.32 -16.24 8.24
CA PRO A 308 11.80 -16.99 9.40
C PRO A 308 12.24 -18.44 9.10
N ILE A 309 11.55 -19.16 8.18
CA ILE A 309 12.01 -20.48 7.75
C ILE A 309 13.37 -20.37 7.07
N LEU A 310 13.53 -19.43 6.13
CA LEU A 310 14.78 -19.23 5.40
C LEU A 310 15.95 -18.89 6.33
N LEU A 311 15.74 -17.97 7.28
CA LEU A 311 16.74 -17.58 8.29
C LEU A 311 17.14 -18.75 9.18
N ARG A 312 16.16 -19.52 9.65
CA ARG A 312 16.40 -20.71 10.47
C ARG A 312 17.15 -21.81 9.73
N GLU A 313 16.74 -22.11 8.51
CA GLU A 313 17.39 -23.14 7.67
C GLU A 313 18.82 -22.73 7.30
N HIS A 314 19.04 -21.44 6.99
CA HIS A 314 20.37 -20.91 6.78
C HIS A 314 21.22 -21.01 8.07
N GLY A 315 20.63 -20.71 9.21
CA GLY A 315 21.25 -20.74 10.53
C GLY A 315 22.12 -19.52 10.86
N GLY A 316 22.24 -19.24 12.14
CA GLY A 316 23.05 -18.14 12.67
C GLY A 316 22.49 -16.74 12.43
N TYR A 317 21.22 -16.62 12.08
CA TYR A 317 20.47 -15.37 12.00
C TYR A 317 19.45 -15.28 13.13
N ILE A 318 19.23 -14.05 13.62
CA ILE A 318 18.11 -13.76 14.53
C ILE A 318 16.78 -13.79 13.76
N LEU A 319 15.69 -14.07 14.47
CA LEU A 319 14.34 -14.02 13.92
C LEU A 319 13.63 -12.73 14.34
N PRO A 320 12.57 -12.29 13.60
CA PRO A 320 11.81 -11.11 13.98
C PRO A 320 11.17 -11.22 15.37
N THR A 321 11.38 -10.23 16.23
CA THR A 321 10.69 -10.15 17.53
C THR A 321 9.29 -9.56 17.37
N ASN A 322 9.06 -8.73 16.36
CA ASN A 322 7.74 -8.18 16.02
C ASN A 322 7.63 -7.88 14.51
N VAL A 323 6.43 -8.05 13.98
CA VAL A 323 6.09 -7.71 12.59
C VAL A 323 4.81 -6.86 12.59
N PRO A 324 4.92 -5.55 12.87
CA PRO A 324 3.78 -4.66 12.83
C PRO A 324 3.29 -4.45 11.39
N ALA A 325 2.25 -5.18 11.03
CA ALA A 325 1.59 -5.05 9.75
C ALA A 325 0.40 -4.10 9.85
N ASN A 326 0.31 -3.12 8.93
CA ASN A 326 -0.84 -2.26 8.80
C ASN A 326 -1.80 -2.79 7.73
N ALA A 327 -3.10 -2.47 7.90
CA ALA A 327 -4.14 -2.74 6.93
C ALA A 327 -4.04 -1.77 5.73
N PHE A 328 -5.04 -1.73 4.84
CA PHE A 328 -5.01 -0.85 3.67
C PHE A 328 -5.63 0.52 3.97
N MET A 329 -5.28 1.48 3.15
CA MET A 329 -5.90 2.80 3.14
C MET A 329 -6.73 2.94 1.86
N ASN A 330 -7.96 3.42 2.01
CA ASN A 330 -8.84 3.81 0.93
C ASN A 330 -8.66 5.31 0.64
N LEU A 331 -9.19 5.77 -0.48
CA LEU A 331 -9.15 7.15 -0.95
C LEU A 331 -10.52 7.55 -1.47
N GLU A 332 -11.14 8.57 -0.87
CA GLU A 332 -12.45 9.13 -1.29
C GLU A 332 -13.50 8.03 -1.52
N GLY A 333 -13.64 7.09 -0.54
CA GLY A 333 -14.62 6.01 -0.56
C GLY A 333 -14.23 4.77 -1.36
N ASP A 334 -13.15 4.79 -2.12
CA ASP A 334 -12.71 3.69 -2.97
C ASP A 334 -11.31 3.17 -2.58
N LYS A 335 -11.00 1.93 -2.96
CA LYS A 335 -9.65 1.38 -2.81
C LYS A 335 -8.66 2.14 -3.69
N ILE A 336 -7.51 2.50 -3.13
CA ILE A 336 -6.36 3.01 -3.91
C ILE A 336 -6.02 1.99 -4.99
N SER A 337 -5.82 2.46 -6.22
CA SER A 337 -5.54 1.60 -7.38
C SER A 337 -4.57 2.26 -8.34
N THR A 338 -3.36 1.69 -8.43
CA THR A 338 -2.32 2.14 -9.36
C THR A 338 -2.73 1.97 -10.82
N SER A 339 -3.40 0.85 -11.15
CA SER A 339 -3.84 0.54 -12.52
C SER A 339 -4.96 1.48 -13.03
N ARG A 340 -5.79 2.00 -12.12
CA ARG A 340 -6.87 2.97 -12.42
C ARG A 340 -6.43 4.42 -12.20
N ASN A 341 -5.18 4.65 -11.84
CA ASN A 341 -4.64 5.96 -11.45
C ASN A 341 -5.49 6.67 -10.36
N TRP A 342 -6.06 5.87 -9.44
CA TRP A 342 -6.82 6.33 -8.29
C TRP A 342 -5.94 6.31 -7.05
N ALA A 343 -5.09 7.33 -6.93
CA ALA A 343 -4.10 7.43 -5.87
C ALA A 343 -3.68 8.90 -5.65
N VAL A 344 -3.24 9.21 -4.44
CA VAL A 344 -2.43 10.41 -4.16
C VAL A 344 -0.98 9.99 -4.20
N TRP A 345 -0.28 10.42 -5.26
CA TRP A 345 1.13 10.12 -5.49
C TRP A 345 2.00 11.06 -4.66
N VAL A 346 2.98 10.52 -3.95
CA VAL A 346 3.80 11.31 -3.01
C VAL A 346 4.61 12.37 -3.74
N ASN A 347 5.26 12.04 -4.86
CA ASN A 347 6.05 13.01 -5.62
C ASN A 347 5.19 14.15 -6.19
N GLU A 348 3.96 13.85 -6.64
CA GLU A 348 3.01 14.88 -7.09
C GLU A 348 2.57 15.76 -5.92
N PHE A 349 2.25 15.16 -4.77
CA PHE A 349 1.90 15.92 -3.57
C PHE A 349 3.01 16.90 -3.17
N LEU A 350 4.26 16.43 -3.13
CA LEU A 350 5.41 17.25 -2.75
C LEU A 350 5.67 18.41 -3.74
N GLN A 351 5.36 18.22 -5.02
CA GLN A 351 5.45 19.28 -6.04
C GLN A 351 4.31 20.30 -5.93
N GLU A 352 3.09 19.84 -5.69
CA GLU A 352 1.89 20.71 -5.58
C GLU A 352 1.80 21.43 -4.23
N PHE A 353 2.35 20.81 -3.17
CA PHE A 353 2.34 21.33 -1.80
C PHE A 353 3.77 21.45 -1.24
N PRO A 354 4.61 22.33 -1.81
CA PRO A 354 6.00 22.46 -1.37
C PRO A 354 6.07 22.86 0.11
N GLY A 355 6.90 22.12 0.87
CA GLY A 355 7.10 22.36 2.30
C GLY A 355 5.99 21.83 3.22
N LYS A 356 5.00 21.11 2.70
CA LYS A 356 3.86 20.56 3.46
C LYS A 356 4.02 19.05 3.79
N SER A 357 5.25 18.55 3.84
CA SER A 357 5.50 17.14 4.16
C SER A 357 4.99 16.76 5.55
N ASP A 358 5.16 17.63 6.56
CA ASP A 358 4.70 17.37 7.92
C ASP A 358 3.17 17.36 8.04
N GLU A 359 2.46 18.19 7.28
CA GLU A 359 1.01 18.17 7.22
C GLU A 359 0.49 16.82 6.68
N LEU A 360 1.13 16.28 5.63
CA LEU A 360 0.78 14.96 5.11
C LEU A 360 1.12 13.85 6.12
N ARG A 361 2.32 13.89 6.72
CA ARG A 361 2.73 12.94 7.76
C ARG A 361 1.75 12.95 8.94
N TYR A 362 1.32 14.12 9.40
CA TYR A 362 0.34 14.27 10.47
C TYR A 362 -0.98 13.57 10.14
N VAL A 363 -1.54 13.89 8.97
CA VAL A 363 -2.82 13.31 8.56
C VAL A 363 -2.69 11.80 8.43
N LEU A 364 -1.67 11.29 7.73
CA LEU A 364 -1.45 9.85 7.58
C LEU A 364 -1.22 9.14 8.91
N ALA A 365 -0.47 9.73 9.84
CA ALA A 365 -0.27 9.17 11.18
C ALA A 365 -1.58 9.16 11.99
N SER A 366 -2.42 10.19 11.87
CA SER A 366 -3.69 10.31 12.61
C SER A 366 -4.77 9.31 12.15
N ILE A 367 -4.70 8.87 10.89
CA ILE A 367 -5.63 7.89 10.29
C ILE A 367 -4.94 6.57 9.92
N MET A 368 -3.75 6.32 10.45
CA MET A 368 -2.94 5.12 10.13
C MET A 368 -3.77 3.83 10.26
N PRO A 369 -3.74 2.92 9.28
CA PRO A 369 -4.57 1.71 9.27
C PRO A 369 -4.00 0.59 10.15
N GLU A 370 -3.82 0.84 11.45
CA GLU A 370 -3.09 -0.06 12.37
C GLU A 370 -3.75 -1.41 12.60
N GLN A 371 -5.09 -1.48 12.57
CA GLN A 371 -5.84 -2.71 12.87
C GLN A 371 -6.86 -3.07 11.77
N LYS A 372 -7.42 -2.07 11.11
CA LYS A 372 -8.41 -2.20 10.04
C LYS A 372 -8.15 -1.16 8.96
N ASP A 373 -8.72 -1.38 7.79
CA ASP A 373 -8.64 -0.43 6.70
C ASP A 373 -9.13 0.96 7.15
N SER A 374 -8.41 1.98 6.74
CA SER A 374 -8.72 3.39 7.01
C SER A 374 -9.01 4.13 5.70
N GLU A 375 -9.38 5.37 5.82
CA GLU A 375 -9.75 6.20 4.67
C GLU A 375 -9.04 7.55 4.73
N PHE A 376 -8.50 7.97 3.61
CA PHE A 376 -8.02 9.33 3.37
C PHE A 376 -9.04 10.08 2.52
N THR A 377 -9.42 11.28 2.96
CA THR A 377 -10.14 12.23 2.13
C THR A 377 -9.47 13.60 2.19
N TRP A 378 -9.54 14.36 1.09
CA TRP A 378 -9.02 15.73 1.06
C TRP A 378 -9.76 16.66 2.02
N ALA A 379 -11.03 16.38 2.28
CA ALA A 379 -11.81 17.10 3.28
C ALA A 379 -11.25 16.89 4.70
N ASP A 380 -10.96 15.64 5.10
CA ASP A 380 -10.34 15.31 6.40
C ASP A 380 -8.90 15.86 6.49
N TYR A 381 -8.12 15.82 5.38
CA TYR A 381 -6.82 16.48 5.30
C TYR A 381 -6.92 17.98 5.66
N ARG A 382 -7.81 18.72 4.99
CA ARG A 382 -8.03 20.14 5.28
C ARG A 382 -8.47 20.37 6.72
N GLU A 383 -9.42 19.59 7.21
CA GLU A 383 -9.95 19.73 8.57
C GLU A 383 -8.86 19.54 9.62
N ARG A 384 -8.04 18.49 9.50
CA ARG A 384 -6.95 18.21 10.46
C ARG A 384 -5.84 19.25 10.39
N VAL A 385 -5.42 19.64 9.20
CA VAL A 385 -4.39 20.68 9.06
C VAL A 385 -4.88 22.00 9.68
N ASN A 386 -6.12 22.41 9.40
CA ASN A 386 -6.64 23.68 9.88
C ASN A 386 -6.92 23.67 11.40
N ASN A 387 -7.66 22.66 11.86
CA ASN A 387 -8.17 22.66 13.24
C ASN A 387 -7.15 22.13 14.25
N GLU A 388 -6.29 21.15 13.85
CA GLU A 388 -5.36 20.53 14.78
C GLU A 388 -3.95 21.13 14.67
N LEU A 389 -3.40 21.25 13.46
CA LEU A 389 -2.05 21.79 13.29
C LEU A 389 -2.05 23.33 13.40
N ALA A 390 -2.86 24.04 12.61
CA ALA A 390 -2.84 25.50 12.62
C ALA A 390 -3.48 26.08 13.88
N ASP A 391 -4.72 25.70 14.23
CA ASP A 391 -5.47 26.31 15.32
C ASP A 391 -5.06 25.79 16.71
N VAL A 392 -4.62 24.53 16.86
CA VAL A 392 -4.16 24.01 18.16
C VAL A 392 -2.67 24.23 18.33
N LEU A 393 -1.81 23.59 17.53
CA LEU A 393 -0.37 23.63 17.74
C LEU A 393 0.24 24.99 17.33
N GLY A 394 0.00 25.43 16.10
CA GLY A 394 0.59 26.63 15.55
C GLY A 394 0.16 27.89 16.30
N ASN A 395 -1.15 28.04 16.56
CA ASN A 395 -1.67 29.19 17.31
C ASN A 395 -1.18 29.21 18.78
N PHE A 396 -1.11 28.04 19.43
CA PHE A 396 -0.60 27.97 20.82
C PHE A 396 0.84 28.47 20.89
N VAL A 397 1.73 27.88 20.08
CA VAL A 397 3.15 28.26 20.09
C VAL A 397 3.33 29.73 19.72
N ASN A 398 2.65 30.21 18.68
CA ASN A 398 2.72 31.61 18.27
C ASN A 398 2.31 32.55 19.42
N ARG A 399 1.22 32.25 20.12
CA ARG A 399 0.78 33.06 21.28
C ARG A 399 1.78 33.03 22.41
N VAL A 400 2.41 31.89 22.70
CA VAL A 400 3.48 31.80 23.72
C VAL A 400 4.63 32.74 23.36
N LEU A 401 5.16 32.65 22.14
CA LEU A 401 6.31 33.46 21.70
C LEU A 401 5.97 34.95 21.66
N VAL A 402 4.82 35.32 21.10
CA VAL A 402 4.37 36.72 20.99
C VAL A 402 4.16 37.35 22.37
N LEU A 403 3.53 36.64 23.31
CA LEU A 403 3.29 37.18 24.64
C LEU A 403 4.59 37.26 25.46
N THR A 404 5.48 36.28 25.34
CA THR A 404 6.82 36.30 25.99
C THR A 404 7.64 37.48 25.47
N ARG A 405 7.66 37.71 24.17
CA ARG A 405 8.32 38.87 23.57
C ARG A 405 7.71 40.20 24.09
N LYS A 406 6.40 40.28 24.06
CA LYS A 406 5.70 41.50 24.45
C LYS A 406 5.89 41.90 25.92
N TYR A 407 5.94 40.94 26.82
CA TYR A 407 5.94 41.18 28.24
C TYR A 407 7.31 40.98 28.92
N TYR A 408 8.20 40.23 28.32
CA TYR A 408 9.50 39.83 28.89
C TYR A 408 10.64 39.98 27.87
N ASP A 409 10.47 40.76 26.79
CA ASP A 409 11.47 41.00 25.75
C ASP A 409 12.05 39.71 25.15
N GLY A 410 11.26 38.65 25.06
CA GLY A 410 11.65 37.34 24.55
C GLY A 410 12.37 36.45 25.57
N ASN A 411 12.60 36.93 26.80
CA ASN A 411 13.27 36.14 27.85
C ASN A 411 12.26 35.24 28.58
N VAL A 412 12.70 34.03 28.94
CA VAL A 412 11.94 33.13 29.79
C VAL A 412 11.84 33.74 31.21
N PRO A 413 10.62 34.07 31.69
CA PRO A 413 10.47 34.75 32.97
C PRO A 413 10.87 33.88 34.15
N ALA A 414 11.50 34.50 35.18
CA ALA A 414 11.81 33.85 36.45
C ALA A 414 10.53 33.58 37.26
N ILE A 415 10.49 32.44 37.89
CA ILE A 415 9.41 31.99 38.76
C ILE A 415 9.96 31.42 40.04
N ASN A 416 9.19 31.50 41.14
CA ASN A 416 9.48 30.78 42.38
C ASN A 416 8.50 29.62 42.53
N ALA A 417 8.95 28.50 43.04
CA ALA A 417 8.09 27.33 43.28
C ALA A 417 6.90 27.65 44.21
N ALA A 418 7.05 28.61 45.10
CA ALA A 418 5.99 29.05 46.04
C ALA A 418 4.87 29.83 45.34
N ASP A 419 5.11 30.35 44.11
CA ASP A 419 4.12 31.10 43.32
C ASP A 419 3.22 30.20 42.48
N LEU A 420 3.55 28.89 42.41
CA LEU A 420 2.77 27.87 41.71
C LEU A 420 1.49 27.54 42.44
N ASN A 421 0.39 27.47 41.76
CA ASN A 421 -0.89 27.01 42.28
C ASN A 421 -1.21 25.57 41.82
N ASN A 422 -2.32 25.01 42.31
CA ASN A 422 -2.72 23.64 41.98
C ASN A 422 -2.91 23.40 40.46
N THR A 423 -3.37 24.43 39.73
CA THR A 423 -3.55 24.30 38.27
C THR A 423 -2.19 24.20 37.55
N ASP A 424 -1.21 24.98 38.00
CA ASP A 424 0.15 24.93 37.45
C ASP A 424 0.81 23.57 37.70
N HIS A 425 0.68 23.08 38.95
CA HIS A 425 1.18 21.75 39.33
C HIS A 425 0.56 20.65 38.46
N ALA A 426 -0.75 20.69 38.22
CA ALA A 426 -1.44 19.71 37.39
C ALA A 426 -0.91 19.71 35.91
N VAL A 427 -0.56 20.87 35.38
CA VAL A 427 0.08 20.95 34.04
C VAL A 427 1.48 20.34 34.08
N LEU A 428 2.31 20.70 35.08
CA LEU A 428 3.67 20.20 35.18
C LEU A 428 3.72 18.68 35.43
N GLU A 429 2.79 18.15 36.24
CA GLU A 429 2.62 16.70 36.45
C GLU A 429 2.28 15.97 35.15
N THR A 430 1.38 16.58 34.35
CA THR A 430 1.03 16.02 32.99
C THR A 430 2.25 16.00 32.09
N LEU A 431 3.07 17.08 32.07
CA LEU A 431 4.31 17.12 31.30
C LEU A 431 5.31 16.05 31.76
N SER A 432 5.44 15.84 33.07
CA SER A 432 6.34 14.82 33.63
C SER A 432 5.95 13.39 33.21
N ALA A 433 4.65 13.10 33.11
CA ALA A 433 4.14 11.78 32.73
C ALA A 433 4.12 11.51 31.24
N ALA A 434 4.01 12.55 30.43
CA ALA A 434 3.77 12.43 28.98
C ALA A 434 4.86 11.64 28.22
N PRO A 435 6.18 11.87 28.44
CA PRO A 435 7.21 11.16 27.69
C PRO A 435 7.12 9.64 27.85
N SER A 436 6.91 9.17 29.07
CA SER A 436 6.78 7.73 29.35
C SER A 436 5.53 7.14 28.70
N GLN A 437 4.39 7.83 28.77
CA GLN A 437 3.13 7.37 28.19
C GLN A 437 3.21 7.29 26.67
N ILE A 438 3.77 8.31 26.02
CA ILE A 438 3.92 8.35 24.55
C ILE A 438 4.92 7.30 24.10
N ALA A 439 6.04 7.11 24.81
CA ALA A 439 7.03 6.09 24.54
C ALA A 439 6.43 4.67 24.55
N ASP A 440 5.63 4.35 25.56
CA ASP A 440 4.94 3.06 25.64
C ASP A 440 3.99 2.84 24.47
N LEU A 441 3.24 3.85 24.04
CA LEU A 441 2.34 3.78 22.89
C LEU A 441 3.13 3.56 21.59
N ILE A 442 4.24 4.27 21.37
CA ILE A 442 5.09 4.08 20.19
C ILE A 442 5.69 2.66 20.15
N ARG A 443 6.22 2.17 21.30
CA ARG A 443 6.79 0.81 21.40
C ARG A 443 5.77 -0.29 21.16
N ARG A 444 4.50 -0.06 21.51
CA ARG A 444 3.37 -0.96 21.19
C ARG A 444 2.82 -0.79 19.80
N ASN A 445 3.45 0.01 18.95
CA ASN A 445 3.01 0.30 17.58
C ASN A 445 1.57 0.89 17.53
N ARG A 446 1.21 1.74 18.52
CA ARG A 446 -0.04 2.49 18.64
C ARG A 446 0.22 3.95 18.27
N PHE A 447 0.61 4.20 17.03
CA PHE A 447 1.08 5.51 16.58
C PHE A 447 -0.01 6.57 16.57
N ARG A 448 -1.26 6.19 16.26
CA ARG A 448 -2.42 7.11 16.33
C ARG A 448 -2.63 7.62 17.74
N ASP A 449 -2.60 6.73 18.71
CA ASP A 449 -2.79 7.10 20.11
C ASP A 449 -1.60 7.89 20.64
N ALA A 450 -0.39 7.56 20.21
CA ALA A 450 0.82 8.29 20.58
C ALA A 450 0.79 9.74 20.04
N LEU A 451 0.40 9.92 18.76
CA LEU A 451 0.22 11.24 18.17
C LEU A 451 -0.89 12.03 18.88
N GLN A 452 -2.00 11.38 19.21
CA GLN A 452 -3.09 12.03 19.95
C GLN A 452 -2.65 12.46 21.35
N ALA A 453 -1.83 11.66 22.03
CA ALA A 453 -1.27 11.98 23.34
C ALA A 453 -0.29 13.18 23.24
N ALA A 454 0.61 13.18 22.25
CA ALA A 454 1.54 14.29 22.01
C ALA A 454 0.81 15.60 21.68
N MET A 455 -0.20 15.55 20.79
CA MET A 455 -1.08 16.70 20.52
C MET A 455 -1.93 17.11 21.72
N GLY A 456 -2.18 16.19 22.64
CA GLY A 456 -2.83 16.46 23.91
C GLY A 456 -2.07 17.49 24.75
N ILE A 457 -0.73 17.52 24.67
CA ILE A 457 0.11 18.51 25.36
C ILE A 457 -0.14 19.92 24.80
N ALA A 458 -0.23 20.08 23.47
CA ALA A 458 -0.58 21.37 22.86
C ALA A 458 -2.00 21.83 23.26
N ARG A 459 -2.97 20.90 23.31
CA ARG A 459 -4.33 21.19 23.79
C ARG A 459 -4.36 21.61 25.24
N LEU A 460 -3.56 20.94 26.10
CA LEU A 460 -3.37 21.31 27.50
C LEU A 460 -2.86 22.75 27.64
N GLY A 461 -1.83 23.12 26.86
CA GLY A 461 -1.28 24.46 26.83
C GLY A 461 -2.28 25.53 26.39
N ASN A 462 -3.05 25.28 25.32
CA ASN A 462 -4.11 26.18 24.88
C ASN A 462 -5.19 26.40 25.95
N LYS A 463 -5.65 25.31 26.56
CA LYS A 463 -6.64 25.36 27.65
C LYS A 463 -6.10 26.16 28.82
N TYR A 464 -4.92 25.83 29.31
CA TYR A 464 -4.28 26.51 30.43
C TYR A 464 -4.08 28.02 30.15
N MET A 465 -3.53 28.38 28.99
CA MET A 465 -3.34 29.77 28.61
C MET A 465 -4.67 30.56 28.55
N THR A 466 -5.72 29.93 28.03
CA THR A 466 -7.05 30.54 27.91
C THR A 466 -7.71 30.76 29.26
N GLU A 467 -7.60 29.78 30.17
CA GLU A 467 -8.19 29.86 31.51
C GLU A 467 -7.41 30.80 32.44
N GLN A 468 -6.07 30.90 32.27
CA GLN A 468 -5.23 31.73 33.13
C GLN A 468 -5.04 33.15 32.63
N GLU A 469 -5.46 33.47 31.38
CA GLU A 469 -5.48 34.82 30.77
C GLU A 469 -4.21 35.64 31.05
N PRO A 470 -2.99 35.25 30.62
CA PRO A 470 -1.75 35.96 30.93
C PRO A 470 -1.76 37.43 30.56
N TRP A 471 -2.54 37.85 29.57
CA TRP A 471 -2.73 39.25 29.15
C TRP A 471 -3.51 40.12 30.18
N LYS A 472 -4.37 39.49 30.99
CA LYS A 472 -5.04 40.16 32.11
C LYS A 472 -4.15 40.06 33.37
N ALA A 473 -3.56 38.87 33.62
CA ALA A 473 -2.68 38.67 34.75
C ALA A 473 -1.50 39.64 34.75
N TYR A 474 -0.86 39.92 33.60
CA TYR A 474 0.26 40.85 33.53
C TYR A 474 -0.05 42.25 34.06
N LYS A 475 -1.29 42.75 33.87
CA LYS A 475 -1.73 44.04 34.36
C LYS A 475 -2.07 44.03 35.82
N ALA A 476 -2.59 42.96 36.35
CA ALA A 476 -3.07 42.84 37.72
C ALA A 476 -2.02 42.28 38.72
N ASN A 477 -1.26 41.29 38.28
CA ASN A 477 -0.23 40.62 39.06
C ASN A 477 0.88 40.08 38.11
N PRO A 478 1.95 40.85 37.88
CA PRO A 478 3.06 40.42 36.98
C PRO A 478 3.72 39.14 37.39
N THR A 479 3.85 38.82 38.67
CA THR A 479 4.40 37.55 39.17
C THR A 479 3.55 36.35 38.67
N ARG A 480 2.23 36.48 38.77
CA ARG A 480 1.33 35.45 38.24
C ARG A 480 1.47 35.28 36.71
N ALA A 481 1.60 36.39 35.98
CA ALA A 481 1.82 36.32 34.55
C ALA A 481 3.13 35.63 34.17
N ALA A 482 4.20 35.86 34.95
CA ALA A 482 5.48 35.15 34.79
C ALA A 482 5.30 33.63 34.94
N VAL A 483 4.61 33.17 35.99
CA VAL A 483 4.31 31.76 36.19
C VAL A 483 3.55 31.16 35.00
N ILE A 484 2.45 31.83 34.57
CA ILE A 484 1.64 31.35 33.47
C ILE A 484 2.46 31.22 32.19
N LEU A 485 3.23 32.24 31.82
CA LEU A 485 4.01 32.21 30.58
C LEU A 485 5.19 31.24 30.65
N ASN A 486 5.87 31.14 31.81
CA ASN A 486 6.91 30.12 31.96
C ASN A 486 6.31 28.71 31.78
N THR A 487 5.21 28.39 32.45
CA THR A 487 4.50 27.10 32.27
C THR A 487 4.11 26.85 30.80
N CYS A 488 3.57 27.85 30.09
CA CYS A 488 3.24 27.73 28.67
C CYS A 488 4.47 27.52 27.79
N ILE A 489 5.62 28.13 28.12
CA ILE A 489 6.91 27.91 27.44
C ILE A 489 7.36 26.46 27.60
N GLN A 490 7.29 25.90 28.82
CA GLN A 490 7.64 24.51 29.06
C GLN A 490 6.72 23.55 28.26
N VAL A 491 5.41 23.82 28.21
CA VAL A 491 4.46 23.05 27.39
C VAL A 491 4.85 23.09 25.91
N ALA A 492 5.14 24.27 25.38
CA ALA A 492 5.48 24.43 23.96
C ALA A 492 6.84 23.77 23.61
N ALA A 493 7.81 23.87 24.50
CA ALA A 493 9.11 23.19 24.36
C ALA A 493 8.97 21.65 24.35
N ASN A 494 8.12 21.10 25.24
CA ASN A 494 7.83 19.68 25.23
C ASN A 494 7.17 19.23 23.90
N CYS A 495 6.31 20.06 23.29
CA CYS A 495 5.77 19.75 21.97
C CYS A 495 6.87 19.62 20.92
N ALA A 496 7.96 20.41 21.01
CA ALA A 496 9.09 20.34 20.06
C ALA A 496 9.88 19.02 20.13
N VAL A 497 9.82 18.31 21.26
CA VAL A 497 10.48 17.00 21.43
C VAL A 497 9.50 15.87 21.14
N LEU A 498 8.31 15.91 21.77
CA LEU A 498 7.35 14.81 21.71
C LEU A 498 6.71 14.63 20.33
N LEU A 499 6.68 15.67 19.49
CA LEU A 499 6.18 15.61 18.12
C LEU A 499 7.27 15.33 17.05
N GLU A 500 8.55 15.33 17.42
CA GLU A 500 9.63 15.13 16.45
C GLU A 500 9.52 13.82 15.64
N PRO A 501 9.18 12.67 16.23
CA PRO A 501 9.01 11.45 15.43
C PRO A 501 7.91 11.56 14.36
N PHE A 502 6.91 12.39 14.58
CA PHE A 502 5.76 12.57 13.69
C PHE A 502 5.95 13.72 12.70
N LEU A 503 6.49 14.85 13.16
CA LEU A 503 6.59 16.13 12.46
C LEU A 503 8.01 16.69 12.52
N PRO A 504 9.00 16.03 11.89
CA PRO A 504 10.41 16.35 12.09
C PRO A 504 10.80 17.79 11.70
N LYS A 505 10.28 18.31 10.58
CA LYS A 505 10.58 19.69 10.14
C LYS A 505 9.96 20.74 11.06
N SER A 506 8.74 20.52 11.50
CA SER A 506 8.05 21.41 12.42
C SER A 506 8.70 21.39 13.80
N ALA A 507 9.08 20.20 14.28
CA ALA A 507 9.82 20.03 15.52
C ALA A 507 11.17 20.76 15.48
N ALA A 508 11.93 20.61 14.40
CA ALA A 508 13.21 21.32 14.23
C ALA A 508 13.05 22.86 14.26
N LYS A 509 11.98 23.39 13.66
CA LYS A 509 11.66 24.84 13.73
C LYS A 509 11.33 25.26 15.17
N LEU A 510 10.56 24.46 15.89
CA LEU A 510 10.22 24.71 17.29
C LEU A 510 11.48 24.64 18.17
N GLN A 511 12.30 23.61 18.01
CA GLN A 511 13.57 23.46 18.71
C GLN A 511 14.47 24.68 18.53
N SER A 512 14.64 25.14 17.29
CA SER A 512 15.39 26.35 16.98
C SER A 512 14.80 27.60 17.69
N ALA A 513 13.48 27.75 17.72
CA ALA A 513 12.83 28.90 18.36
C ALA A 513 12.98 28.90 19.88
N PHE A 514 13.04 27.75 20.51
CA PHE A 514 13.24 27.56 21.95
C PHE A 514 14.70 27.38 22.37
N GLY A 515 15.66 27.37 21.43
CA GLY A 515 17.09 27.19 21.72
C GLY A 515 17.42 25.77 22.18
N ILE A 516 16.70 24.76 21.68
CA ILE A 516 16.91 23.37 21.99
C ILE A 516 17.82 22.76 20.91
N GLU A 517 18.93 22.18 21.30
CA GLU A 517 19.90 21.55 20.39
C GLU A 517 19.98 20.05 20.62
N ASN A 518 19.77 19.27 19.55
CA ASN A 518 19.87 17.80 19.54
C ASN A 518 19.16 17.12 20.74
N PRO A 519 17.87 17.33 20.94
CA PRO A 519 17.20 16.81 22.13
C PRO A 519 17.12 15.28 22.09
N THR A 520 17.28 14.69 23.27
CA THR A 520 16.92 13.31 23.54
C THR A 520 15.45 13.23 24.00
N TRP A 521 14.89 12.03 24.00
CA TRP A 521 13.54 11.84 24.52
C TRP A 521 13.41 12.18 26.00
N ALA A 522 14.49 11.99 26.77
CA ALA A 522 14.55 12.29 28.20
C ALA A 522 14.58 13.78 28.52
N ASP A 523 14.91 14.65 27.55
CA ASP A 523 14.91 16.10 27.76
C ASP A 523 13.50 16.69 27.84
N ALA A 524 12.48 15.97 27.40
CA ALA A 524 11.08 16.36 27.58
C ALA A 524 10.71 16.31 29.09
N ALA A 525 10.71 17.49 29.73
CA ALA A 525 10.54 17.64 31.17
C ALA A 525 9.81 18.95 31.52
N PRO A 526 9.22 19.07 32.72
CA PRO A 526 8.51 20.29 33.16
C PRO A 526 9.35 21.56 33.24
N ASP A 527 10.68 21.43 33.30
CA ASP A 527 11.66 22.52 33.47
C ASP A 527 12.72 22.55 32.35
N MET A 528 12.32 22.13 31.17
CA MET A 528 13.19 21.95 30.00
C MET A 528 13.91 23.24 29.59
N ILE A 529 13.21 24.37 29.59
CA ILE A 529 13.78 25.66 29.17
C ILE A 529 14.17 26.49 30.40
N GLN A 530 15.44 26.87 30.45
CA GLN A 530 15.99 27.62 31.59
C GLN A 530 15.49 29.04 31.66
N VAL A 531 15.32 29.54 32.87
CA VAL A 531 14.99 30.95 33.13
C VAL A 531 16.06 31.86 32.54
N GLY A 532 15.63 32.93 31.87
CA GLY A 532 16.51 33.88 31.22
C GLY A 532 16.99 33.47 29.81
N SER A 533 16.66 32.27 29.33
CA SER A 533 16.86 31.93 27.92
C SER A 533 16.08 32.88 27.01
N ILE A 534 16.67 33.23 25.87
CA ILE A 534 16.02 34.12 24.89
C ILE A 534 15.36 33.28 23.80
N LEU A 535 14.07 33.43 23.63
CA LEU A 535 13.28 32.75 22.62
C LEU A 535 13.32 33.52 21.29
N SER A 536 13.53 32.78 20.20
CA SER A 536 13.57 33.36 18.86
C SER A 536 12.18 33.55 18.25
N GLU A 537 12.10 34.35 17.21
CA GLU A 537 10.88 34.44 16.40
C GLU A 537 10.66 33.16 15.59
N LEU A 538 9.40 32.79 15.48
CA LEU A 538 8.98 31.69 14.63
C LEU A 538 8.00 32.22 13.59
N PRO A 539 8.23 32.00 12.28
CA PRO A 539 7.22 32.28 11.27
C PRO A 539 6.01 31.37 11.48
N ILE A 540 4.90 31.66 10.79
CA ILE A 540 3.68 30.82 10.85
C ILE A 540 4.09 29.37 10.56
N LEU A 541 3.81 28.49 11.54
CA LEU A 541 4.25 27.09 11.48
C LEU A 541 3.42 26.30 10.48
N PHE A 542 2.11 26.54 10.46
CA PHE A 542 1.19 25.87 9.56
C PHE A 542 0.21 26.90 8.96
N GLU A 543 0.09 26.92 7.66
CA GLU A 543 -0.90 27.70 6.92
C GLU A 543 -2.19 26.92 6.77
N LYS A 544 -3.32 27.62 6.76
CA LYS A 544 -4.61 26.97 6.52
C LYS A 544 -4.77 26.56 5.06
N VAL A 545 -5.43 25.45 4.87
CA VAL A 545 -5.81 24.91 3.56
C VAL A 545 -7.20 25.42 3.21
N GLU A 546 -7.35 26.07 2.06
CA GLU A 546 -8.60 26.61 1.59
C GLU A 546 -9.51 25.54 0.98
N ALA A 547 -10.83 25.80 0.89
CA ALA A 547 -11.78 24.81 0.37
C ALA A 547 -11.54 24.47 -1.11
N GLU A 548 -11.14 25.47 -1.88
CA GLU A 548 -10.85 25.36 -3.32
C GLU A 548 -9.72 24.35 -3.62
N VAL A 549 -8.80 24.18 -2.68
CA VAL A 549 -7.73 23.15 -2.79
C VAL A 549 -8.32 21.74 -2.74
N VAL A 550 -9.29 21.52 -1.84
CA VAL A 550 -9.99 20.22 -1.73
C VAL A 550 -10.72 19.91 -3.04
N ASP A 551 -11.50 20.87 -3.55
CA ASP A 551 -12.28 20.73 -4.78
C ASP A 551 -11.36 20.44 -5.98
N ALA A 552 -10.21 21.12 -6.07
CA ALA A 552 -9.24 20.90 -7.12
C ALA A 552 -8.63 19.49 -7.08
N GLN A 553 -8.29 18.98 -5.89
CA GLN A 553 -7.69 17.66 -5.73
C GLN A 553 -8.71 16.53 -6.01
N VAL A 554 -9.95 16.68 -5.54
CA VAL A 554 -11.02 15.70 -5.84
C VAL A 554 -11.30 15.68 -7.35
N SER A 555 -11.41 16.85 -8.00
CA SER A 555 -11.60 16.94 -9.45
C SER A 555 -10.44 16.34 -10.25
N LYS A 556 -9.19 16.48 -9.75
CA LYS A 556 -8.01 15.84 -10.34
C LYS A 556 -8.13 14.30 -10.30
N LEU A 557 -8.52 13.73 -9.15
CA LEU A 557 -8.72 12.30 -8.98
C LEU A 557 -9.82 11.77 -9.92
N GLU A 558 -10.97 12.44 -9.98
CA GLU A 558 -12.07 12.07 -10.87
C GLU A 558 -11.66 12.12 -12.34
N SER A 559 -10.93 13.14 -12.75
CA SER A 559 -10.39 13.28 -14.10
C SER A 559 -9.39 12.18 -14.45
N ALA A 560 -8.50 11.83 -13.52
CA ALA A 560 -7.56 10.73 -13.68
C ALA A 560 -8.27 9.38 -13.82
N ARG A 561 -9.31 9.14 -13.01
CA ARG A 561 -10.17 7.95 -13.08
C ARG A 561 -10.91 7.87 -14.41
N ALA A 562 -11.48 8.99 -14.88
CA ALA A 562 -12.15 9.05 -16.16
C ALA A 562 -11.17 8.74 -17.30
N ALA A 563 -9.98 9.34 -17.31
CA ALA A 563 -8.93 9.07 -18.30
C ALA A 563 -8.49 7.60 -18.31
N ALA A 564 -8.33 6.98 -17.14
CA ALA A 564 -7.99 5.55 -17.02
C ALA A 564 -9.10 4.65 -17.55
N ASN A 565 -10.37 5.01 -17.31
CA ASN A 565 -11.52 4.29 -17.87
C ASN A 565 -11.69 4.51 -19.38
N PHE A 566 -11.20 5.65 -19.91
CA PHE A 566 -11.15 5.94 -21.37
C PHE A 566 -9.91 5.33 -22.05
N ALA A 567 -8.89 4.90 -21.32
CA ALA A 567 -7.83 4.06 -21.85
C ALA A 567 -8.44 2.70 -22.20
N ARG A 568 -9.07 2.65 -23.38
CA ARG A 568 -9.78 1.47 -23.87
C ARG A 568 -8.83 0.28 -23.90
N PRO A 569 -9.28 -0.92 -23.43
CA PRO A 569 -8.59 -2.15 -23.77
C PRO A 569 -8.42 -2.25 -25.28
N GLU A 570 -7.34 -2.89 -25.72
CA GLU A 570 -7.05 -3.12 -27.14
C GLU A 570 -8.33 -3.55 -27.86
N PHE A 571 -8.74 -2.76 -28.86
CA PHE A 571 -9.86 -3.15 -29.70
C PHE A 571 -9.57 -4.52 -30.31
N LYS A 572 -10.57 -5.39 -30.37
CA LYS A 572 -10.46 -6.61 -31.17
C LYS A 572 -9.94 -6.23 -32.55
N PRO A 573 -8.94 -6.93 -33.06
CA PRO A 573 -8.38 -6.58 -34.37
C PRO A 573 -9.49 -6.52 -35.42
N GLN A 574 -9.36 -5.55 -36.32
CA GLN A 574 -10.29 -5.41 -37.42
C GLN A 574 -10.32 -6.71 -38.23
N LYS A 575 -11.51 -7.19 -38.56
CA LYS A 575 -11.70 -8.33 -39.43
C LYS A 575 -11.27 -7.98 -40.86
N ASP A 576 -11.08 -9.00 -41.68
CA ASP A 576 -10.78 -8.83 -43.10
C ASP A 576 -11.79 -7.91 -43.76
N THR A 577 -11.31 -7.12 -44.74
CA THR A 577 -12.16 -6.22 -45.53
C THR A 577 -13.19 -7.00 -46.29
N MET A 578 -14.46 -6.58 -46.22
CA MET A 578 -15.54 -7.06 -47.07
C MET A 578 -15.89 -6.03 -48.14
N THR A 579 -16.47 -6.48 -49.23
CA THR A 579 -16.91 -5.58 -50.30
C THR A 579 -18.23 -4.89 -49.92
N PHE A 580 -18.55 -3.78 -50.58
CA PHE A 580 -19.84 -3.11 -50.39
C PHE A 580 -21.00 -4.00 -50.84
N GLU A 581 -20.81 -4.79 -51.90
CA GLU A 581 -21.79 -5.78 -52.39
C GLU A 581 -22.06 -6.87 -51.32
N ASP A 582 -21.06 -7.25 -50.51
CA ASP A 582 -21.28 -8.20 -49.43
C ASP A 582 -22.04 -7.57 -48.28
N PHE A 583 -21.76 -6.29 -47.97
CA PHE A 583 -22.54 -5.55 -46.93
C PHE A 583 -24.00 -5.38 -47.37
N GLN A 584 -24.28 -5.05 -48.63
CA GLN A 584 -25.65 -4.92 -49.16
C GLN A 584 -26.48 -6.20 -49.12
N LYS A 585 -25.86 -7.37 -48.89
CA LYS A 585 -26.58 -8.63 -48.70
C LYS A 585 -27.19 -8.76 -47.33
N LEU A 586 -26.79 -7.91 -46.37
CA LEU A 586 -27.31 -7.92 -45.01
C LEU A 586 -28.64 -7.15 -44.98
N ASP A 587 -29.71 -7.78 -44.47
CA ASP A 587 -30.97 -7.10 -44.18
C ASP A 587 -31.04 -6.73 -42.70
N LEU A 588 -30.56 -5.51 -42.40
CA LEU A 588 -30.59 -4.97 -41.03
C LEU A 588 -31.87 -4.16 -40.87
N ARG A 589 -32.63 -4.46 -39.79
CA ARG A 589 -33.92 -3.79 -39.48
C ARG A 589 -34.03 -3.40 -38.03
N VAL A 590 -34.91 -2.42 -37.81
CA VAL A 590 -35.41 -2.13 -36.48
C VAL A 590 -36.37 -3.24 -36.07
N GLY A 591 -36.10 -3.92 -34.95
CA GLY A 591 -37.03 -4.90 -34.39
C GLY A 591 -37.56 -4.41 -33.03
N GLU A 592 -38.80 -4.70 -32.69
CA GLU A 592 -39.36 -4.49 -31.37
C GLU A 592 -39.52 -5.83 -30.65
N VAL A 593 -38.96 -5.96 -29.45
CA VAL A 593 -39.10 -7.17 -28.64
C VAL A 593 -40.47 -7.16 -27.96
N ILE A 594 -41.39 -8.01 -28.44
CA ILE A 594 -42.77 -8.09 -27.93
C ILE A 594 -42.95 -9.13 -26.82
N ALA A 595 -42.06 -10.14 -26.77
CA ALA A 595 -42.01 -11.12 -25.69
C ALA A 595 -40.58 -11.61 -25.47
N CYS A 596 -40.28 -12.01 -24.23
CA CYS A 596 -38.98 -12.56 -23.86
C CYS A 596 -39.14 -13.57 -22.74
N GLU A 597 -38.50 -14.73 -22.85
CA GLU A 597 -38.53 -15.78 -21.81
C GLU A 597 -37.18 -16.49 -21.72
N ARG A 598 -36.87 -17.10 -20.57
CA ARG A 598 -35.68 -17.93 -20.40
C ARG A 598 -35.84 -19.28 -21.10
N VAL A 599 -34.79 -19.72 -21.77
CA VAL A 599 -34.79 -21.05 -22.39
C VAL A 599 -34.55 -22.12 -21.32
N PRO A 600 -35.47 -23.12 -21.15
CA PRO A 600 -35.30 -24.16 -20.15
C PRO A 600 -33.97 -24.92 -20.32
N LYS A 601 -33.23 -25.13 -19.23
CA LYS A 601 -31.92 -25.81 -19.20
C LYS A 601 -30.83 -25.13 -20.04
N ALA A 602 -30.91 -23.81 -20.18
CA ALA A 602 -29.89 -23.00 -20.88
C ALA A 602 -29.71 -21.62 -20.20
N ASP A 603 -28.85 -21.55 -19.20
CA ASP A 603 -28.68 -20.39 -18.32
C ASP A 603 -28.25 -19.11 -19.06
N ARG A 604 -27.67 -19.24 -20.24
CA ARG A 604 -27.16 -18.11 -21.06
C ARG A 604 -28.12 -17.60 -22.11
N LEU A 605 -29.26 -18.30 -22.36
CA LEU A 605 -30.11 -18.01 -23.50
C LEU A 605 -31.44 -17.38 -23.07
N LEU A 606 -31.79 -16.28 -23.76
CA LEU A 606 -33.16 -15.77 -23.83
C LEU A 606 -33.79 -16.08 -25.18
N ASN A 607 -35.07 -16.43 -25.15
CA ASN A 607 -35.92 -16.60 -26.31
C ASN A 607 -36.73 -15.33 -26.50
N LEU A 608 -36.48 -14.61 -27.58
CA LEU A 608 -37.07 -13.33 -27.92
C LEU A 608 -38.11 -13.53 -29.04
N THR A 609 -39.32 -12.97 -28.88
CA THR A 609 -40.23 -12.76 -30.02
C THR A 609 -40.07 -11.31 -30.48
N ILE A 610 -39.63 -11.11 -31.71
CA ILE A 610 -39.33 -9.81 -32.27
C ILE A 610 -40.25 -9.50 -33.44
N ARG A 611 -40.95 -8.38 -33.37
CA ARG A 611 -41.72 -7.80 -34.47
C ARG A 611 -40.74 -7.02 -35.38
N SER A 612 -40.64 -7.44 -36.64
CA SER A 612 -39.70 -6.88 -37.61
C SER A 612 -40.33 -5.96 -38.66
N GLY A 613 -41.60 -5.67 -38.55
CA GLY A 613 -42.40 -4.98 -39.59
C GLY A 613 -42.80 -5.88 -40.75
N LEU A 614 -42.09 -6.96 -41.02
CA LEU A 614 -42.44 -7.97 -42.02
C LEU A 614 -43.22 -9.14 -41.39
N ASP A 615 -42.81 -9.54 -40.19
CA ASP A 615 -43.32 -10.70 -39.52
C ASP A 615 -43.02 -10.60 -37.99
N GLU A 616 -43.45 -11.56 -37.25
CA GLU A 616 -43.01 -11.83 -35.88
C GLU A 616 -42.15 -13.10 -35.90
N ARG A 617 -40.92 -12.99 -35.39
CA ARG A 617 -39.97 -14.09 -35.46
C ARG A 617 -39.30 -14.38 -34.11
N THR A 618 -38.92 -15.62 -33.95
CA THR A 618 -38.19 -16.09 -32.79
C THR A 618 -36.71 -15.90 -32.97
N VAL A 619 -36.04 -15.26 -31.99
CA VAL A 619 -34.60 -15.04 -31.97
C VAL A 619 -34.03 -15.48 -30.63
N LEU A 620 -33.11 -16.44 -30.63
CA LEU A 620 -32.36 -16.83 -29.46
C LEU A 620 -31.09 -16.00 -29.31
N SER A 621 -30.90 -15.41 -28.13
CA SER A 621 -29.74 -14.58 -27.84
C SER A 621 -29.05 -15.00 -26.55
N GLY A 622 -27.71 -14.99 -26.54
CA GLY A 622 -26.88 -15.34 -25.38
C GLY A 622 -26.73 -14.23 -24.34
N ILE A 623 -27.83 -13.56 -24.01
CA ILE A 623 -27.83 -12.37 -23.15
C ILE A 623 -28.46 -12.60 -21.75
N ALA A 624 -28.81 -13.82 -21.39
CA ALA A 624 -29.51 -14.13 -20.15
C ALA A 624 -28.66 -13.92 -18.86
N GLU A 625 -27.35 -13.80 -19.00
CA GLU A 625 -26.45 -13.46 -17.89
C GLU A 625 -26.40 -11.95 -17.63
N HIS A 626 -26.79 -11.14 -18.62
CA HIS A 626 -26.71 -9.67 -18.55
C HIS A 626 -28.07 -8.99 -18.42
N PHE A 627 -29.18 -9.67 -18.80
CA PHE A 627 -30.52 -9.08 -18.80
C PHE A 627 -31.55 -10.05 -18.30
N ALA A 628 -32.48 -9.56 -17.48
CA ALA A 628 -33.69 -10.30 -17.15
C ALA A 628 -34.75 -10.16 -18.30
N PRO A 629 -35.62 -11.15 -18.51
CA PRO A 629 -36.64 -11.09 -19.57
C PRO A 629 -37.45 -9.79 -19.57
N GLU A 630 -37.85 -9.32 -18.40
CA GLU A 630 -38.61 -8.07 -18.18
C GLU A 630 -37.86 -6.81 -18.62
N ASP A 631 -36.54 -6.83 -18.59
CA ASP A 631 -35.72 -5.70 -19.00
C ASP A 631 -35.56 -5.60 -20.52
N VAL A 632 -35.93 -6.63 -21.25
CA VAL A 632 -35.74 -6.75 -22.69
C VAL A 632 -37.04 -6.50 -23.47
N VAL A 633 -38.20 -6.85 -22.90
CA VAL A 633 -39.50 -6.62 -23.49
C VAL A 633 -39.77 -5.12 -23.71
N GLY A 634 -40.27 -4.75 -24.88
CA GLY A 634 -40.54 -3.37 -25.28
C GLY A 634 -39.33 -2.62 -25.83
N ARG A 635 -38.14 -3.23 -25.83
CA ARG A 635 -36.96 -2.58 -26.42
C ARG A 635 -36.97 -2.63 -27.94
N ARG A 636 -36.46 -1.54 -28.54
CA ARG A 636 -36.10 -1.52 -29.97
C ARG A 636 -34.64 -1.98 -30.10
N VAL A 637 -34.40 -2.89 -31.06
CA VAL A 637 -33.12 -3.53 -31.28
C VAL A 637 -32.75 -3.53 -32.76
N THR A 638 -31.45 -3.52 -33.06
CA THR A 638 -30.98 -3.78 -34.42
C THR A 638 -31.01 -5.28 -34.68
N LEU A 639 -31.78 -5.72 -35.64
CA LEU A 639 -32.01 -7.10 -36.03
C LEU A 639 -31.38 -7.38 -37.38
N LEU A 640 -30.52 -8.40 -37.49
CA LEU A 640 -30.15 -9.01 -38.78
C LEU A 640 -31.25 -10.01 -39.16
N ALA A 641 -32.06 -9.61 -40.12
CA ALA A 641 -33.31 -10.28 -40.46
C ALA A 641 -33.16 -11.44 -41.44
N ASN A 642 -32.17 -11.43 -42.33
CA ASN A 642 -31.95 -12.44 -43.37
C ASN A 642 -30.87 -13.48 -43.02
N LEU A 643 -30.59 -13.67 -41.73
CA LEU A 643 -29.72 -14.75 -41.29
C LEU A 643 -30.43 -16.11 -41.42
N ALA A 644 -29.73 -17.08 -41.99
CA ALA A 644 -30.27 -18.42 -42.17
C ALA A 644 -30.78 -19.02 -40.84
N PRO A 645 -32.01 -19.56 -40.76
CA PRO A 645 -32.56 -20.13 -39.53
C PRO A 645 -31.68 -21.23 -38.95
N ARG A 646 -31.47 -21.21 -37.62
CA ARG A 646 -30.66 -22.19 -36.91
C ARG A 646 -31.38 -22.75 -35.68
N LYS A 647 -31.39 -24.08 -35.58
CA LYS A 647 -31.90 -24.73 -34.35
C LYS A 647 -30.89 -24.70 -33.22
N ILE A 648 -31.25 -24.07 -32.10
CA ILE A 648 -30.48 -23.98 -30.86
C ILE A 648 -31.33 -24.55 -29.73
N ARG A 649 -30.89 -25.61 -29.06
CA ARG A 649 -31.65 -26.29 -27.98
C ARG A 649 -33.10 -26.68 -28.39
N GLY A 650 -33.30 -27.02 -29.67
CA GLY A 650 -34.61 -27.46 -30.20
C GLY A 650 -35.53 -26.31 -30.65
N ILE A 651 -35.19 -25.06 -30.40
CA ILE A 651 -35.91 -23.87 -30.84
C ILE A 651 -35.22 -23.32 -32.08
N GLU A 652 -35.98 -22.93 -33.11
CA GLU A 652 -35.45 -22.34 -34.33
C GLU A 652 -35.30 -20.82 -34.17
N SER A 653 -34.07 -20.33 -34.24
CA SER A 653 -33.77 -18.90 -34.27
C SER A 653 -33.73 -18.38 -35.69
N GLN A 654 -34.48 -17.32 -35.96
CA GLN A 654 -34.75 -16.77 -37.34
C GLN A 654 -34.15 -15.34 -37.49
N GLY A 655 -32.98 -15.12 -36.93
CA GLY A 655 -32.28 -13.86 -36.99
C GLY A 655 -31.30 -13.71 -35.84
N MET A 656 -30.70 -12.53 -35.73
CA MET A 656 -29.77 -12.18 -34.67
C MET A 656 -29.88 -10.71 -34.30
N ILE A 657 -29.97 -10.40 -32.99
CA ILE A 657 -29.86 -9.02 -32.50
C ILE A 657 -28.38 -8.61 -32.41
N LEU A 658 -28.07 -7.36 -32.71
CA LEU A 658 -26.72 -6.84 -32.59
C LEU A 658 -26.49 -6.30 -31.17
N MET A 659 -25.36 -6.70 -30.58
CA MET A 659 -24.93 -6.27 -29.28
C MET A 659 -23.54 -5.64 -29.38
N ALA A 660 -23.31 -4.56 -28.66
CA ALA A 660 -21.98 -4.04 -28.40
C ALA A 660 -21.43 -4.71 -27.13
N GLU A 661 -20.29 -5.36 -27.23
CA GLU A 661 -19.54 -5.90 -26.11
C GLU A 661 -18.60 -4.81 -25.57
N THR A 662 -18.81 -4.38 -24.33
CA THR A 662 -17.96 -3.39 -23.67
C THR A 662 -16.68 -4.02 -23.16
N ALA A 663 -15.74 -3.20 -22.75
CA ALA A 663 -14.41 -3.61 -22.33
C ALA A 663 -14.37 -4.56 -21.13
N ASP A 664 -15.37 -4.45 -20.26
CA ASP A 664 -15.57 -5.31 -19.08
C ASP A 664 -16.34 -6.60 -19.40
N GLY A 665 -16.61 -6.87 -20.72
CA GLY A 665 -17.36 -8.02 -21.18
C GLY A 665 -18.88 -7.88 -21.02
N SER A 666 -19.38 -6.73 -20.53
CA SER A 666 -20.82 -6.51 -20.46
C SER A 666 -21.38 -6.24 -21.85
N LEU A 667 -22.63 -6.67 -22.07
CA LEU A 667 -23.32 -6.48 -23.35
C LEU A 667 -24.21 -5.23 -23.28
N ARG A 668 -24.27 -4.49 -24.39
CA ARG A 668 -25.17 -3.35 -24.59
C ARG A 668 -25.95 -3.53 -25.89
N PHE A 669 -27.24 -3.19 -25.89
CA PHE A 669 -28.01 -3.20 -27.12
C PHE A 669 -27.50 -2.12 -28.08
N VAL A 670 -27.39 -2.48 -29.37
CA VAL A 670 -27.25 -1.50 -30.43
C VAL A 670 -28.69 -1.06 -30.80
N THR A 671 -29.13 0.02 -30.16
CA THR A 671 -30.51 0.53 -30.31
C THR A 671 -30.60 1.57 -31.41
N PRO A 672 -31.64 1.51 -32.25
CA PRO A 672 -31.99 2.61 -33.16
C PRO A 672 -32.33 3.88 -32.37
N GLU A 673 -32.16 5.04 -33.00
CA GLU A 673 -32.53 6.33 -32.44
C GLU A 673 -34.04 6.44 -32.20
N GLU A 674 -34.42 7.33 -31.26
CA GLU A 674 -35.81 7.57 -30.93
C GLU A 674 -36.58 8.11 -32.17
N GLY A 675 -37.69 7.48 -32.52
CA GLY A 675 -38.47 7.77 -33.72
C GLY A 675 -38.40 6.72 -34.82
N ALA A 676 -37.37 5.83 -34.81
CA ALA A 676 -37.34 4.70 -35.74
C ALA A 676 -38.39 3.64 -35.36
N GLU A 677 -39.11 3.10 -36.29
CA GLU A 677 -40.19 2.13 -36.08
C GLU A 677 -39.82 0.70 -36.46
N ALA A 678 -40.51 -0.28 -35.89
CA ALA A 678 -40.29 -1.69 -36.19
C ALA A 678 -40.52 -1.95 -37.69
N GLY A 679 -39.48 -2.44 -38.37
CA GLY A 679 -39.48 -2.69 -39.82
C GLY A 679 -38.61 -1.69 -40.62
N ASP A 680 -38.24 -0.55 -40.05
CA ASP A 680 -37.35 0.39 -40.72
C ASP A 680 -36.02 -0.29 -41.08
N VAL A 681 -35.55 -0.01 -42.27
CA VAL A 681 -34.28 -0.59 -42.81
C VAL A 681 -33.10 0.23 -42.30
N ILE A 682 -32.09 -0.44 -41.78
CA ILE A 682 -30.82 0.14 -41.39
C ILE A 682 -29.82 -0.06 -42.53
N SER A 683 -29.35 1.02 -43.12
CA SER A 683 -28.47 1.01 -44.30
C SER A 683 -27.12 1.68 -44.02
#